data_560aea470ae866314acfd567391cd4ef
#
_entry.id   560aea470ae866314acfd567391cd4ef
#
_cell.length_a   1.000
_cell.length_b   1.000
_cell.length_c   1.000
_cell.angle_alpha   90.00
_cell.angle_beta   90.00
_cell.angle_gamma   90.00
#
_symmetry.space_group_name_H-M   'P 1'
#
loop_
_entity.id
_entity.type
_entity.pdbx_description
1 polymer ?
#
loop_
_entity_poly.entity_id
_entity_poly.type
_entity_poly.pdbx_seq_one_letter_code
_entity_poly.pdbx_strand_id
1 'polypeptide(L)'
;MNSTRDPFNLRSKASLTAPSAFSLLQNAANKTASQAVESTKQAVEATKQAIQDSDMSFAIPRNVPNFENAQRKFEDNVWSKVTGNEQGLPMYKDKPTGGYGYSGGAKGRRGFMRSKRGMGLIALAVLGLIYWLGWSRGGTAIGLESDEKDRGKSLASKISGSAGGKKSKVDWEKRRLAVKDAFLLSWGAYEEHGWGYDEYHPVSKTGRYMAEPNGMGWIIVDALDTLMIMNLTKELNHARQWITTSLDYDKKQDVNTFETTIRMLGGLLSAHYLQETLPGLKPENANEEDMFLEKATDLADRLMGAYESPSGVPWASVILKDGKGEASHADGGASSTAEATSLQLEMKFLAYLTGEAVYWEKAEKVMQVVDNNGAKDGLLPIFIYADRGTFRGNEIRWGSRGDSYYEYLIKQYLQTQKQEPVYQEMWNESLNGAKKHLLTYTKNSHLTVLAERPDGIEGHLHPKMDHLVCFLPGTIALATTGGIPLAEARKQPTWGKQQEEDMQLARELTKTCIGMYKVTATGLAPEIAHFELDDPPKMYRTEVLASKSNLETDIPEGEGWKSDFNIKQADAHNLQRPETVESLLYMWRITGDDIYREWGWEMFQAFVKHTIVEDNGGFSSVSNVNTIPPPLRDNMESFWLAETLKYMYLLFGPNDLLPLDQIVFNTEAHPFPRFDASKKRFKTGWERIPRDEKGNLVPEKVEEATATASKPTSI
;
A
#
# COMPACT_ATOMS: atom_id res chain seq x y z
N MET A 1 -24.71 -38.27 46.71
CA MET A 1 -24.09 -38.24 48.05
C MET A 1 -23.06 -37.17 48.01
N ASN A 2 -23.36 -35.98 48.49
CA ASN A 2 -22.98 -35.34 49.75
C ASN A 2 -21.45 -35.15 49.82
N SER A 3 -20.83 -34.02 50.09
CA SER A 3 -21.27 -32.75 50.68
C SER A 3 -20.05 -31.82 50.71
N THR A 4 -20.25 -30.57 50.36
CA THR A 4 -20.04 -29.34 51.14
C THR A 4 -18.93 -29.36 52.20
N ARG A 5 -18.03 -28.33 52.17
CA ARG A 5 -17.95 -27.27 53.21
C ARG A 5 -16.69 -26.43 53.07
N ASP A 6 -16.90 -25.16 52.92
CA ASP A 6 -16.09 -24.07 53.46
C ASP A 6 -16.12 -24.08 55.00
N PRO A 7 -15.15 -23.65 55.77
CA PRO A 7 -15.35 -22.41 56.47
C PRO A 7 -14.11 -21.59 56.93
N PHE A 8 -14.34 -20.33 57.03
CA PHE A 8 -13.85 -19.25 57.87
C PHE A 8 -13.11 -19.56 59.19
N ASN A 9 -12.21 -18.56 59.56
CA ASN A 9 -11.96 -17.98 60.89
C ASN A 9 -10.82 -18.58 61.74
N LEU A 10 -9.97 -17.84 62.41
CA LEU A 10 -10.07 -16.77 63.40
C LEU A 10 -8.66 -16.35 63.91
N ARG A 11 -8.53 -15.05 64.14
CA ARG A 11 -7.84 -14.28 65.19
C ARG A 11 -6.77 -14.93 66.06
N SER A 12 -5.68 -14.14 66.32
CA SER A 12 -5.17 -13.87 67.65
C SER A 12 -4.46 -12.53 67.75
N LYS A 13 -4.53 -11.92 68.95
CA LYS A 13 -4.18 -10.58 69.39
C LYS A 13 -2.68 -10.43 69.66
N ALA A 14 -2.13 -9.23 69.48
CA ALA A 14 -1.08 -8.71 70.40
C ALA A 14 -0.95 -7.19 70.34
N SER A 15 -0.94 -6.68 71.41
CA SER A 15 -0.53 -5.47 72.16
C SER A 15 -0.02 -4.23 71.42
N LEU A 16 -0.62 -3.12 71.86
CA LEU A 16 -0.30 -1.72 71.58
C LEU A 16 0.94 -1.22 72.38
N THR A 17 1.87 -0.54 71.64
CA THR A 17 2.65 0.56 72.17
C THR A 17 2.58 1.73 71.19
N ALA A 18 2.16 2.89 71.62
CA ALA A 18 1.94 4.06 70.78
C ALA A 18 3.25 4.77 70.44
N PRO A 19 3.47 5.12 69.14
CA PRO A 19 4.59 5.96 68.73
C PRO A 19 4.28 7.45 68.86
N SER A 20 5.33 8.25 69.10
CA SER A 20 5.27 9.71 69.30
C SER A 20 4.75 10.44 68.07
N ALA A 21 4.09 11.60 68.24
CA ALA A 21 3.49 12.39 67.13
C ALA A 21 4.49 12.75 65.99
N PHE A 22 5.79 12.80 66.30
CA PHE A 22 6.82 13.06 65.28
C PHE A 22 7.05 11.88 64.31
N SER A 23 7.01 10.66 64.84
CA SER A 23 7.12 9.44 63.99
C SER A 23 5.87 9.22 63.11
N LEU A 24 4.68 9.67 63.55
CA LEU A 24 3.46 9.62 62.77
C LEU A 24 3.46 10.64 61.61
N LEU A 25 4.00 11.83 61.83
CA LEU A 25 4.16 12.84 60.78
C LEU A 25 5.22 12.46 59.75
N GLN A 26 6.33 11.86 60.19
CA GLN A 26 7.38 11.38 59.31
C GLN A 26 6.91 10.16 58.48
N ASN A 27 6.15 9.25 59.07
CA ASN A 27 5.53 8.13 58.35
C ASN A 27 4.42 8.58 57.41
N ALA A 28 3.64 9.60 57.75
CA ALA A 28 2.64 10.18 56.87
C ALA A 28 3.28 10.89 55.65
N ALA A 29 4.35 11.68 55.91
CA ALA A 29 5.10 12.34 54.84
C ALA A 29 5.78 11.34 53.89
N ASN A 30 6.41 10.27 54.44
CA ASN A 30 7.01 9.22 53.64
C ASN A 30 5.98 8.40 52.88
N LYS A 31 4.80 8.15 53.45
CA LYS A 31 3.70 7.45 52.78
C LYS A 31 3.11 8.27 51.61
N THR A 32 2.98 9.59 51.85
CA THR A 32 2.52 10.53 50.79
C THR A 32 3.56 10.67 49.68
N ALA A 33 4.85 10.78 50.05
CA ALA A 33 5.94 10.80 49.07
C ALA A 33 6.04 9.47 48.28
N SER A 34 5.91 8.32 48.95
CA SER A 34 5.91 7.01 48.34
C SER A 34 4.70 6.81 47.40
N GLN A 35 3.51 7.27 47.80
CA GLN A 35 2.32 7.25 46.94
C GLN A 35 2.44 8.22 45.76
N ALA A 36 3.05 9.39 45.96
CA ALA A 36 3.32 10.30 44.87
C ALA A 36 4.34 9.71 43.85
N VAL A 37 5.39 9.07 44.34
CA VAL A 37 6.38 8.39 43.50
C VAL A 37 5.75 7.22 42.75
N GLU A 38 4.90 6.42 43.40
CA GLU A 38 4.20 5.28 42.77
C GLU A 38 3.17 5.78 41.75
N SER A 39 2.42 6.83 42.05
CA SER A 39 1.50 7.47 41.10
C SER A 39 2.25 8.09 39.93
N THR A 40 3.45 8.65 40.14
CA THR A 40 4.29 9.19 39.09
C THR A 40 4.87 8.05 38.22
N LYS A 41 5.29 6.95 38.83
CA LYS A 41 5.73 5.75 38.07
C LYS A 41 4.60 5.15 37.24
N GLN A 42 3.40 5.01 37.80
CA GLN A 42 2.21 4.53 37.06
C GLN A 42 1.81 5.49 35.96
N ALA A 43 1.91 6.80 36.15
CA ALA A 43 1.69 7.79 35.13
C ALA A 43 2.76 7.74 34.01
N VAL A 44 4.03 7.53 34.38
CA VAL A 44 5.13 7.35 33.43
C VAL A 44 4.98 6.03 32.65
N GLU A 45 4.59 4.97 33.33
CA GLU A 45 4.36 3.68 32.67
C GLU A 45 3.12 3.71 31.75
N ALA A 46 2.03 4.34 32.21
CA ALA A 46 0.86 4.61 31.36
C ALA A 46 1.19 5.52 30.17
N THR A 47 2.09 6.49 30.36
CA THR A 47 2.56 7.37 29.28
C THR A 47 3.47 6.61 28.30
N LYS A 48 4.33 5.74 28.80
CA LYS A 48 5.13 4.83 27.93
C LYS A 48 4.24 3.87 27.17
N GLN A 49 3.24 3.28 27.84
CA GLN A 49 2.26 2.41 27.20
C GLN A 49 1.46 3.17 26.14
N ALA A 50 1.00 4.40 26.46
CA ALA A 50 0.29 5.25 25.50
C ALA A 50 1.20 5.71 24.33
N ILE A 51 2.50 5.90 24.58
CA ILE A 51 3.48 6.20 23.52
C ILE A 51 3.74 4.95 22.67
N GLN A 52 3.88 3.76 23.27
CA GLN A 52 3.98 2.49 22.57
C GLN A 52 2.70 2.20 21.77
N ASP A 53 1.52 2.39 22.37
CA ASP A 53 0.23 2.21 21.70
C ASP A 53 -0.03 3.26 20.60
N SER A 54 0.56 4.47 20.67
CA SER A 54 0.47 5.48 19.62
C SER A 54 1.44 5.26 18.47
N ASP A 55 2.56 4.59 18.69
CA ASP A 55 3.54 4.24 17.66
C ASP A 55 3.13 3.02 16.81
N MET A 56 2.06 2.29 17.21
CA MET A 56 1.65 1.04 16.60
C MET A 56 0.88 1.14 15.29
N SER A 57 0.69 2.30 14.70
CA SER A 57 -0.18 2.44 13.53
C SER A 57 0.52 2.87 12.23
N PHE A 58 1.83 2.71 12.07
CA PHE A 58 2.58 3.38 10.99
C PHE A 58 3.26 2.51 9.94
N ALA A 59 2.80 1.30 9.69
CA ALA A 59 2.78 0.85 8.30
C ALA A 59 1.67 1.67 7.63
N ILE A 60 2.01 2.63 6.78
CA ILE A 60 0.99 3.42 6.09
C ILE A 60 0.35 2.50 5.05
N PRO A 61 -0.83 1.92 5.33
CA PRO A 61 -1.59 1.21 4.32
C PRO A 61 -1.88 2.17 3.17
N ARG A 62 -2.06 1.68 1.97
CA ARG A 62 -2.64 2.48 0.86
C ARG A 62 -3.91 3.22 1.30
N ASN A 63 -4.54 2.78 2.37
CA ASN A 63 -5.82 3.24 2.91
C ASN A 63 -5.74 3.53 4.41
N VAL A 64 -5.09 4.63 4.81
CA VAL A 64 -5.05 5.03 6.23
C VAL A 64 -6.38 5.62 6.68
N PRO A 65 -6.96 5.13 7.81
CA PRO A 65 -8.17 5.70 8.37
C PRO A 65 -8.01 7.17 8.76
N ASN A 66 -9.08 7.92 8.56
CA ASN A 66 -9.20 9.30 9.01
C ASN A 66 -9.45 9.32 10.52
N PHE A 67 -8.41 9.52 11.34
CA PHE A 67 -8.55 9.61 12.80
C PHE A 67 -9.32 10.85 13.21
N GLU A 68 -10.39 10.69 13.95
CA GLU A 68 -11.23 11.78 14.41
C GLU A 68 -10.58 12.65 15.52
N ASN A 69 -11.06 13.88 15.60
CA ASN A 69 -10.49 15.05 16.27
C ASN A 69 -10.08 14.93 17.75
N ALA A 70 -10.52 13.92 18.51
CA ALA A 70 -10.22 13.81 19.94
C ALA A 70 -8.86 13.14 20.22
N GLN A 71 -8.56 12.07 19.48
CA GLN A 71 -7.29 11.36 19.60
C GLN A 71 -6.15 12.20 19.04
N ARG A 72 -6.37 12.88 17.89
CA ARG A 72 -5.41 13.84 17.32
C ARG A 72 -5.05 14.98 18.27
N LYS A 73 -6.03 15.57 18.96
CA LYS A 73 -5.77 16.62 19.93
C LYS A 73 -4.94 16.12 21.12
N PHE A 74 -5.09 14.86 21.48
CA PHE A 74 -4.29 14.24 22.52
C PHE A 74 -2.86 13.98 22.03
N GLU A 75 -2.70 13.39 20.86
CA GLU A 75 -1.42 13.06 20.23
C GLU A 75 -0.61 14.34 19.89
N ASP A 76 -1.23 15.35 19.29
CA ASP A 76 -0.61 16.65 19.02
C ASP A 76 -0.15 17.35 20.33
N ASN A 77 -0.91 17.22 21.41
CA ASN A 77 -0.55 17.78 22.73
C ASN A 77 0.59 17.00 23.39
N VAL A 78 0.66 15.68 23.22
CA VAL A 78 1.77 14.87 23.74
C VAL A 78 3.02 15.13 22.92
N TRP A 79 2.93 15.14 21.61
CA TRP A 79 4.03 15.41 20.70
C TRP A 79 4.64 16.79 20.90
N SER A 80 3.83 17.84 20.99
CA SER A 80 4.31 19.21 21.23
C SER A 80 5.03 19.37 22.58
N LYS A 81 4.61 18.62 23.59
CA LYS A 81 5.26 18.61 24.92
C LYS A 81 6.58 17.84 24.93
N VAL A 82 6.70 16.78 24.13
CA VAL A 82 7.90 15.93 24.08
C VAL A 82 8.97 16.49 23.15
N THR A 83 8.57 17.05 22.00
CA THR A 83 9.51 17.53 20.98
C THR A 83 9.74 19.04 20.99
N GLY A 84 8.90 19.79 21.70
CA GLY A 84 8.92 21.26 21.66
C GLY A 84 8.52 21.85 20.31
N ASN A 85 7.93 21.04 19.43
CA ASN A 85 7.52 21.42 18.09
C ASN A 85 5.99 21.60 18.04
N GLU A 86 5.50 22.78 17.70
CA GLU A 86 4.07 23.08 17.60
C GLU A 86 3.43 22.58 16.29
N GLN A 87 4.21 21.96 15.41
CA GLN A 87 3.68 21.29 14.22
C GLN A 87 3.36 19.83 14.58
N GLY A 88 2.07 19.49 14.50
CA GLY A 88 1.59 18.13 14.79
C GLY A 88 2.26 17.04 13.93
N LEU A 89 2.10 15.79 14.36
CA LEU A 89 2.64 14.60 13.70
C LEU A 89 2.47 14.66 12.19
N PRO A 90 3.50 14.29 11.41
CA PRO A 90 3.43 14.24 9.95
C PRO A 90 2.54 13.07 9.52
N MET A 91 1.22 13.27 9.53
CA MET A 91 0.23 12.28 9.10
C MET A 91 -0.63 12.79 7.96
N TYR A 92 -1.07 11.86 7.14
CA TYR A 92 -2.01 12.04 6.05
C TYR A 92 -3.32 12.69 6.58
N LYS A 93 -3.66 13.88 6.10
CA LYS A 93 -4.86 14.62 6.50
C LYS A 93 -5.77 14.87 5.32
N ASP A 94 -6.88 14.17 5.25
CA ASP A 94 -8.06 14.69 4.56
C ASP A 94 -8.73 15.74 5.47
N LYS A 95 -8.72 17.01 5.08
CA LYS A 95 -9.39 18.07 5.84
C LYS A 95 -10.82 18.26 5.32
N PRO A 96 -11.81 18.42 6.22
CA PRO A 96 -13.08 19.02 5.85
C PRO A 96 -12.88 20.50 5.54
N THR A 97 -13.49 20.96 4.47
CA THR A 97 -13.51 22.37 4.04
C THR A 97 -14.33 23.23 5.01
N GLY A 98 -13.75 24.33 5.46
CA GLY A 98 -14.49 25.47 5.99
C GLY A 98 -13.89 26.18 7.19
N GLY A 99 -13.60 27.49 7.02
CA GLY A 99 -13.53 28.45 8.10
C GLY A 99 -12.27 29.30 8.20
N TYR A 100 -12.32 30.49 7.68
CA TYR A 100 -11.36 31.60 7.83
C TYR A 100 -11.29 32.10 9.29
N GLY A 101 -10.09 32.41 9.78
CA GLY A 101 -9.89 33.17 11.00
C GLY A 101 -8.49 33.74 11.11
N TYR A 102 -8.40 35.06 10.99
CA TYR A 102 -7.21 35.92 11.11
C TYR A 102 -6.77 36.18 12.55
N SER A 103 -5.49 36.47 12.72
CA SER A 103 -4.77 37.38 13.64
C SER A 103 -3.80 36.64 14.58
N GLY A 104 -2.62 37.11 14.83
CA GLY A 104 -2.02 38.38 14.99
C GLY A 104 -0.86 38.21 15.94
N GLY A 105 0.29 38.82 15.70
CA GLY A 105 1.55 38.55 16.34
C GLY A 105 1.69 39.12 17.75
N ALA A 106 2.73 38.65 18.45
CA ALA A 106 3.45 39.41 19.46
C ALA A 106 4.89 38.91 19.65
N LYS A 107 5.79 39.89 19.71
CA LYS A 107 7.24 39.77 19.99
C LYS A 107 7.48 39.59 21.50
N GLY A 108 8.57 38.90 21.88
CA GLY A 108 9.06 38.99 23.23
C GLY A 108 10.31 38.17 23.59
N ARG A 109 11.45 38.85 23.47
CA ARG A 109 12.63 38.92 24.34
C ARG A 109 13.57 37.73 24.59
N ARG A 110 14.82 38.07 24.24
CA ARG A 110 16.11 37.42 24.48
C ARG A 110 16.44 37.26 25.96
N GLY A 111 17.10 36.16 26.32
CA GLY A 111 17.87 35.95 27.56
C GLY A 111 19.13 35.14 27.32
N PHE A 112 20.16 35.63 27.58
CA PHE A 112 21.59 35.75 27.65
C PHE A 112 22.38 34.46 28.05
N MET A 113 23.39 34.15 27.27
CA MET A 113 24.68 33.43 27.41
C MET A 113 24.97 32.51 28.60
N ARG A 114 25.55 31.35 28.30
CA ARG A 114 26.74 30.83 28.97
C ARG A 114 27.74 30.21 27.96
N SER A 115 28.98 30.58 28.19
CA SER A 115 30.22 30.56 27.44
C SER A 115 30.61 29.25 26.72
N LYS A 116 30.85 29.33 25.38
CA LYS A 116 31.33 28.28 24.51
C LYS A 116 32.87 28.10 24.43
N ARG A 117 33.65 28.67 25.36
CA ARG A 117 35.12 28.61 25.34
C ARG A 117 35.77 27.44 26.08
N GLY A 118 35.02 26.77 27.01
CA GLY A 118 35.54 25.63 27.78
C GLY A 118 35.43 24.27 27.09
N MET A 119 34.43 24.06 26.20
CA MET A 119 34.21 22.78 25.55
C MET A 119 35.07 22.55 24.30
N GLY A 120 35.58 23.61 23.64
CA GLY A 120 36.42 23.51 22.46
C GLY A 120 37.81 22.93 22.69
N LEU A 121 38.37 23.17 23.90
CA LEU A 121 39.73 22.68 24.23
C LEU A 121 39.74 21.20 24.64
N ILE A 122 38.66 20.68 25.19
CA ILE A 122 38.55 19.26 25.55
C ILE A 122 38.31 18.42 24.30
N ALA A 123 37.53 18.91 23.34
CA ALA A 123 37.30 18.25 22.06
C ALA A 123 38.56 18.14 21.20
N LEU A 124 39.42 19.18 21.19
CA LEU A 124 40.72 19.17 20.47
C LEU A 124 41.73 18.23 21.12
N ALA A 125 41.73 18.08 22.46
CA ALA A 125 42.61 17.15 23.15
C ALA A 125 42.22 15.67 22.90
N VAL A 126 40.92 15.37 22.81
CA VAL A 126 40.40 14.04 22.52
C VAL A 126 40.67 13.67 21.04
N LEU A 127 40.51 14.59 20.12
CA LEU A 127 40.82 14.39 18.69
C LEU A 127 42.34 14.19 18.46
N GLY A 128 43.19 14.92 19.19
CA GLY A 128 44.64 14.72 19.17
C GLY A 128 45.06 13.35 19.70
N LEU A 129 44.42 12.86 20.70
CA LEU A 129 44.70 11.54 21.30
C LEU A 129 44.26 10.39 20.36
N ILE A 130 43.13 10.53 19.69
CA ILE A 130 42.63 9.57 18.69
C ILE A 130 43.55 9.55 17.47
N TYR A 131 44.02 10.72 17.03
CA TYR A 131 44.96 10.81 15.90
C TYR A 131 46.33 10.16 16.24
N TRP A 132 46.80 10.32 17.46
CA TRP A 132 48.11 9.75 17.90
C TRP A 132 48.01 8.22 18.13
N LEU A 133 46.88 7.70 18.62
CA LEU A 133 46.63 6.25 18.78
C LEU A 133 46.37 5.54 17.44
N GLY A 134 45.89 6.24 16.41
CA GLY A 134 45.71 5.72 15.06
C GLY A 134 47.00 5.54 14.27
N TRP A 135 48.04 6.31 14.58
CA TRP A 135 49.30 6.26 13.82
C TRP A 135 50.34 5.21 14.32
N SER A 136 50.07 4.57 15.45
CA SER A 136 51.04 3.61 16.03
C SER A 136 50.73 2.13 15.74
N ARG A 137 49.78 1.84 14.86
CA ARG A 137 49.50 0.45 14.38
C ARG A 137 49.53 0.38 12.87
N GLY A 138 50.75 0.41 12.32
CA GLY A 138 51.01 -0.05 10.97
C GLY A 138 50.95 -1.56 10.89
N GLY A 139 49.95 -2.06 10.17
CA GLY A 139 49.80 -3.46 9.81
C GLY A 139 48.98 -3.57 8.53
N THR A 140 49.62 -4.03 7.48
CA THR A 140 49.12 -4.28 6.14
C THR A 140 47.79 -5.02 6.13
N ALA A 141 46.71 -4.36 5.68
CA ALA A 141 45.47 -4.99 5.22
C ALA A 141 45.29 -4.67 3.72
N ILE A 142 45.12 -5.73 2.99
CA ILE A 142 44.95 -5.79 1.53
C ILE A 142 43.60 -5.12 1.19
N GLY A 143 43.61 -4.21 0.18
CA GLY A 143 42.46 -3.40 -0.21
C GLY A 143 41.31 -4.21 -0.76
N LEU A 144 40.15 -3.99 -0.15
CA LEU A 144 38.81 -4.34 -0.65
C LEU A 144 37.71 -3.38 -0.10
N GLU A 145 38.05 -2.20 0.40
CA GLU A 145 37.11 -1.32 1.11
C GLU A 145 36.83 0.03 0.42
N SER A 146 37.22 0.23 -0.85
CA SER A 146 37.05 1.51 -1.52
C SER A 146 35.83 1.63 -2.46
N ASP A 147 35.08 0.55 -2.72
CA ASP A 147 34.01 0.55 -3.71
C ASP A 147 32.58 0.81 -3.17
N GLU A 148 32.35 0.73 -1.87
CA GLU A 148 31.01 0.89 -1.31
C GLU A 148 30.57 2.33 -1.01
N LYS A 149 31.48 3.22 -0.71
CA LYS A 149 31.17 4.61 -0.29
C LYS A 149 30.66 5.55 -1.38
N ASP A 150 30.63 5.15 -2.64
CA ASP A 150 30.31 6.03 -3.78
C ASP A 150 29.21 5.52 -4.72
N ARG A 151 28.44 4.50 -4.32
CA ARG A 151 27.38 3.89 -5.17
C ARG A 151 26.31 4.91 -5.58
N GLY A 152 25.84 5.75 -4.67
CA GLY A 152 24.83 6.77 -4.96
C GLY A 152 25.32 7.83 -5.94
N LYS A 153 26.54 8.32 -5.78
CA LYS A 153 27.18 9.28 -6.73
C LYS A 153 27.49 8.61 -8.08
N SER A 154 27.89 7.33 -8.06
CA SER A 154 28.09 6.53 -9.27
C SER A 154 26.80 6.36 -10.06
N LEU A 155 25.69 6.07 -9.40
CA LEU A 155 24.36 5.95 -10.03
C LEU A 155 23.92 7.30 -10.63
N ALA A 156 24.00 8.39 -9.90
CA ALA A 156 23.67 9.73 -10.39
C ALA A 156 24.53 10.14 -11.59
N SER A 157 25.84 9.80 -11.60
CA SER A 157 26.73 10.09 -12.72
C SER A 157 26.45 9.25 -13.97
N LYS A 158 26.07 7.97 -13.81
CA LYS A 158 25.67 7.09 -14.91
C LYS A 158 24.42 7.62 -15.63
N ILE A 159 23.51 8.25 -14.88
CA ILE A 159 22.25 8.80 -15.38
C ILE A 159 22.44 10.14 -16.07
N SER A 160 23.26 11.05 -15.50
CA SER A 160 23.51 12.39 -16.05
C SER A 160 24.37 12.40 -17.33
N GLY A 161 25.20 11.40 -17.56
CA GLY A 161 26.08 11.28 -18.73
C GLY A 161 25.35 11.00 -20.07
N SER A 162 24.03 10.91 -20.09
CA SER A 162 23.22 10.61 -21.30
C SER A 162 22.66 11.84 -22.03
N ALA A 163 22.92 13.05 -21.57
CA ALA A 163 22.33 14.28 -22.09
C ALA A 163 23.28 15.08 -23.00
N GLY A 164 23.76 14.48 -24.09
CA GLY A 164 24.57 15.29 -25.04
C GLY A 164 25.25 14.45 -26.11
N GLY A 165 24.53 14.09 -27.16
CA GLY A 165 25.13 13.51 -28.35
C GLY A 165 24.05 12.95 -29.30
N LYS A 166 24.27 13.06 -30.62
CA LYS A 166 23.44 12.57 -31.75
C LYS A 166 22.46 11.48 -31.34
N LYS A 167 21.20 11.55 -31.78
CA LYS A 167 20.14 10.53 -31.57
C LYS A 167 20.68 9.11 -31.82
N SER A 168 21.36 8.52 -30.86
CA SER A 168 21.65 7.10 -30.82
C SER A 168 20.37 6.36 -30.39
N LYS A 169 20.18 5.15 -30.91
CA LYS A 169 19.09 4.27 -30.45
C LYS A 169 19.18 4.16 -28.92
N VAL A 170 18.06 4.36 -28.23
CA VAL A 170 17.99 4.28 -26.77
C VAL A 170 18.43 2.88 -26.32
N ASP A 171 19.30 2.84 -25.34
CA ASP A 171 19.79 1.60 -24.73
C ASP A 171 18.90 1.28 -23.51
N TRP A 172 17.84 0.54 -23.77
CA TRP A 172 16.88 0.12 -22.74
C TRP A 172 17.49 -0.81 -21.70
N GLU A 173 18.45 -1.64 -22.10
CA GLU A 173 19.16 -2.52 -21.18
C GLU A 173 19.99 -1.72 -20.17
N LYS A 174 20.68 -0.68 -20.59
CA LYS A 174 21.40 0.23 -19.70
C LYS A 174 20.46 0.89 -18.69
N ARG A 175 19.25 1.30 -19.12
CA ARG A 175 18.22 1.87 -18.25
C ARG A 175 17.71 0.84 -17.24
N ARG A 176 17.47 -0.39 -17.69
CA ARG A 176 17.07 -1.53 -16.83
C ARG A 176 18.12 -1.81 -15.76
N LEU A 177 19.41 -1.85 -16.13
CA LEU A 177 20.49 -2.07 -15.17
C LEU A 177 20.64 -0.92 -14.17
N ALA A 178 20.35 0.32 -14.55
CA ALA A 178 20.33 1.45 -13.61
C ALA A 178 19.21 1.30 -12.54
N VAL A 179 18.05 0.74 -12.92
CA VAL A 179 16.99 0.40 -11.95
C VAL A 179 17.46 -0.69 -10.99
N LYS A 180 18.14 -1.72 -11.49
CA LYS A 180 18.73 -2.76 -10.65
C LYS A 180 19.78 -2.19 -9.68
N ASP A 181 20.61 -1.24 -10.13
CA ASP A 181 21.56 -0.54 -9.25
C ASP A 181 20.85 0.25 -8.13
N ALA A 182 19.70 0.89 -8.43
CA ALA A 182 18.88 1.59 -7.43
C ALA A 182 18.26 0.62 -6.42
N PHE A 183 17.79 -0.54 -6.89
CA PHE A 183 17.31 -1.61 -6.01
C PHE A 183 18.42 -2.06 -5.06
N LEU A 184 19.59 -2.38 -5.55
CA LEU A 184 20.73 -2.82 -4.74
C LEU A 184 21.21 -1.75 -3.75
N LEU A 185 21.10 -0.46 -4.09
CA LEU A 185 21.39 0.63 -3.16
C LEU A 185 20.39 0.67 -2.01
N SER A 186 19.08 0.52 -2.32
CA SER A 186 18.02 0.50 -1.29
C SER A 186 18.07 -0.76 -0.45
N TRP A 187 18.22 -1.93 -1.08
CA TRP A 187 18.30 -3.23 -0.41
C TRP A 187 19.53 -3.32 0.50
N GLY A 188 20.70 -2.91 0.02
CA GLY A 188 21.93 -2.93 0.81
C GLY A 188 21.85 -2.02 2.03
N ALA A 189 21.22 -0.85 1.91
CA ALA A 189 20.97 0.02 3.05
C ALA A 189 20.02 -0.63 4.09
N TYR A 190 18.97 -1.31 3.63
CA TYR A 190 18.09 -2.08 4.50
C TYR A 190 18.82 -3.27 5.15
N GLU A 191 19.62 -4.03 4.38
CA GLU A 191 20.44 -5.14 4.94
C GLU A 191 21.38 -4.66 6.03
N GLU A 192 22.02 -3.49 5.86
CA GLU A 192 22.99 -2.96 6.82
C GLU A 192 22.33 -2.40 8.09
N HIS A 193 21.17 -1.75 7.97
CA HIS A 193 20.63 -0.92 9.05
C HIS A 193 19.24 -1.33 9.54
N GLY A 194 18.49 -2.13 8.77
CA GLY A 194 17.10 -2.47 9.06
C GLY A 194 16.77 -3.96 8.89
N TRP A 195 17.76 -4.85 8.80
CA TRP A 195 17.51 -6.25 8.48
C TRP A 195 16.58 -6.95 9.49
N GLY A 196 15.50 -7.52 8.97
CA GLY A 196 14.50 -8.22 9.77
C GLY A 196 13.44 -7.31 10.42
N TYR A 197 13.61 -5.99 10.37
CA TYR A 197 12.56 -5.05 10.73
C TYR A 197 11.52 -4.94 9.61
N ASP A 198 10.30 -4.57 9.99
CA ASP A 198 9.17 -4.41 9.07
C ASP A 198 9.21 -3.07 8.31
N GLU A 199 9.76 -2.03 8.95
CA GLU A 199 9.95 -0.70 8.38
C GLU A 199 11.43 -0.31 8.39
N TYR A 200 11.81 0.53 7.43
CA TYR A 200 13.16 1.10 7.35
C TYR A 200 13.11 2.62 7.20
N HIS A 201 13.93 3.29 8.00
CA HIS A 201 14.07 4.74 8.05
C HIS A 201 15.44 5.14 7.48
N PRO A 202 15.52 5.54 6.20
CA PRO A 202 16.78 5.71 5.50
C PRO A 202 17.68 6.83 6.01
N VAL A 203 17.08 7.94 6.50
CA VAL A 203 17.84 9.11 6.98
C VAL A 203 18.43 8.85 8.35
N SER A 204 17.65 8.29 9.27
CA SER A 204 18.12 7.91 10.61
C SER A 204 18.86 6.58 10.63
N LYS A 205 18.76 5.77 9.55
CA LYS A 205 19.37 4.43 9.43
C LYS A 205 18.93 3.50 10.57
N THR A 206 17.61 3.44 10.80
CA THR A 206 16.98 2.62 11.84
C THR A 206 15.87 1.77 11.25
N GLY A 207 15.54 0.65 11.92
CA GLY A 207 14.38 -0.16 11.61
C GLY A 207 13.35 -0.11 12.73
N ARG A 208 12.10 -0.47 12.42
CA ARG A 208 11.00 -0.61 13.38
C ARG A 208 10.19 -1.87 13.11
N TYR A 209 9.72 -2.52 14.18
CA TYR A 209 8.73 -3.59 14.07
C TYR A 209 7.32 -3.02 14.04
N MET A 210 6.47 -3.55 13.15
CA MET A 210 5.03 -3.26 13.14
C MET A 210 4.26 -4.16 14.09
N ALA A 211 4.72 -5.41 14.25
CA ALA A 211 4.11 -6.39 15.15
C ALA A 211 5.16 -6.95 16.12
N GLU A 212 4.94 -6.77 17.42
CA GLU A 212 5.82 -7.28 18.47
C GLU A 212 5.52 -8.76 18.81
N PRO A 213 6.49 -9.53 19.25
CA PRO A 213 7.93 -9.27 19.21
C PRO A 213 8.55 -9.65 17.85
N ASN A 214 9.65 -9.04 17.47
CA ASN A 214 10.51 -9.42 16.34
C ASN A 214 9.96 -9.20 14.93
N GLY A 215 8.84 -8.50 14.75
CA GLY A 215 8.26 -8.21 13.44
C GLY A 215 7.90 -9.44 12.59
N MET A 216 7.64 -9.23 11.31
CA MET A 216 7.33 -10.27 10.32
C MET A 216 8.27 -10.22 9.10
N GLY A 217 9.30 -9.34 9.12
CA GLY A 217 10.21 -9.17 8.00
C GLY A 217 9.51 -8.66 6.73
N TRP A 218 8.63 -7.70 6.90
CA TRP A 218 7.73 -7.15 5.89
C TRP A 218 8.44 -6.81 4.58
N ILE A 219 9.51 -6.02 4.64
CA ILE A 219 10.31 -5.64 3.47
C ILE A 219 10.99 -6.84 2.82
N ILE A 220 11.42 -7.85 3.61
CA ILE A 220 12.07 -9.05 3.08
C ILE A 220 11.10 -9.84 2.21
N VAL A 221 9.90 -10.11 2.74
CA VAL A 221 8.90 -10.94 2.05
C VAL A 221 8.33 -10.20 0.84
N ASP A 222 8.04 -8.92 0.97
CA ASP A 222 7.47 -8.08 -0.08
C ASP A 222 8.41 -7.91 -1.29
N ALA A 223 9.73 -7.97 -1.07
CA ALA A 223 10.73 -7.84 -2.13
C ALA A 223 11.19 -9.16 -2.78
N LEU A 224 10.72 -10.34 -2.31
CA LEU A 224 11.23 -11.65 -2.75
C LEU A 224 11.20 -11.86 -4.26
N ASP A 225 10.07 -11.62 -4.86
CA ASP A 225 9.88 -11.82 -6.29
C ASP A 225 10.65 -10.79 -7.12
N THR A 226 10.86 -9.57 -6.60
CA THR A 226 11.73 -8.59 -7.25
C THR A 226 13.19 -9.07 -7.26
N LEU A 227 13.67 -9.66 -6.15
CA LEU A 227 14.99 -10.29 -6.09
C LEU A 227 15.13 -11.40 -7.14
N MET A 228 14.09 -12.23 -7.30
CA MET A 228 14.03 -13.31 -8.29
C MET A 228 14.04 -12.77 -9.73
N ILE A 229 13.18 -11.81 -10.03
CA ILE A 229 13.03 -11.18 -11.36
C ILE A 229 14.32 -10.47 -11.79
N MET A 230 15.00 -9.83 -10.83
CA MET A 230 16.29 -9.16 -11.07
C MET A 230 17.49 -10.11 -11.03
N ASN A 231 17.27 -11.41 -10.78
CA ASN A 231 18.32 -12.42 -10.63
C ASN A 231 19.41 -11.98 -9.62
N LEU A 232 18.96 -11.67 -8.40
CA LEU A 232 19.81 -11.27 -7.27
C LEU A 232 19.97 -12.45 -6.30
N THR A 233 20.68 -13.49 -6.75
CA THR A 233 20.75 -14.80 -6.08
C THR A 233 21.35 -14.72 -4.68
N LYS A 234 22.35 -13.86 -4.44
CA LYS A 234 22.99 -13.70 -3.12
C LYS A 234 21.97 -13.13 -2.11
N GLU A 235 21.31 -12.06 -2.47
CA GLU A 235 20.32 -11.36 -1.67
C GLU A 235 19.09 -12.25 -1.44
N LEU A 236 18.65 -12.98 -2.46
CA LEU A 236 17.56 -13.96 -2.36
C LEU A 236 17.89 -15.10 -1.38
N ASN A 237 19.12 -15.64 -1.41
CA ASN A 237 19.51 -16.69 -0.49
C ASN A 237 19.57 -16.19 0.97
N HIS A 238 19.98 -14.93 1.19
CA HIS A 238 19.94 -14.31 2.50
C HIS A 238 18.50 -14.13 3.00
N ALA A 239 17.59 -13.68 2.13
CA ALA A 239 16.17 -13.59 2.44
C ALA A 239 15.54 -14.96 2.75
N ARG A 240 15.83 -16.01 1.93
CA ARG A 240 15.38 -17.39 2.19
C ARG A 240 15.85 -17.90 3.55
N GLN A 241 17.12 -17.68 3.89
CA GLN A 241 17.65 -18.09 5.19
C GLN A 241 16.89 -17.42 6.34
N TRP A 242 16.61 -16.12 6.23
CA TRP A 242 15.86 -15.40 7.24
C TRP A 242 14.43 -15.93 7.38
N ILE A 243 13.73 -16.18 6.26
CA ILE A 243 12.37 -16.74 6.25
C ILE A 243 12.34 -18.12 6.91
N THR A 244 13.31 -18.97 6.60
CA THR A 244 13.38 -20.33 7.16
C THR A 244 13.63 -20.32 8.66
N THR A 245 14.48 -19.41 9.16
CA THR A 245 14.94 -19.43 10.55
C THR A 245 14.23 -18.49 11.50
N SER A 246 13.62 -17.41 10.98
CA SER A 246 13.19 -16.27 11.78
C SER A 246 11.74 -15.85 11.55
N LEU A 247 11.15 -16.13 10.38
CA LEU A 247 9.77 -15.74 10.10
C LEU A 247 8.79 -16.51 11.00
N ASP A 248 8.07 -15.77 11.84
CA ASP A 248 7.09 -16.25 12.80
C ASP A 248 5.82 -15.41 12.79
N TYR A 249 4.67 -16.05 12.88
CA TYR A 249 3.35 -15.40 12.87
C TYR A 249 2.65 -15.41 14.24
N ASP A 250 3.32 -15.83 15.32
CA ASP A 250 2.75 -15.86 16.67
C ASP A 250 2.63 -14.44 17.28
N LYS A 251 2.01 -13.53 16.53
CA LYS A 251 1.81 -12.12 16.92
C LYS A 251 0.52 -11.96 17.70
N LYS A 252 0.61 -11.35 18.89
CA LYS A 252 -0.54 -11.05 19.76
C LYS A 252 -1.21 -9.74 19.42
N GLN A 253 -0.49 -8.87 18.74
CA GLN A 253 -0.99 -7.61 18.21
C GLN A 253 -1.77 -7.91 16.93
N ASP A 254 -2.84 -7.18 16.68
CA ASP A 254 -3.56 -7.25 15.44
C ASP A 254 -2.76 -6.64 14.28
N VAL A 255 -2.88 -7.25 13.13
CA VAL A 255 -2.30 -6.76 11.86
C VAL A 255 -3.42 -6.46 10.89
N ASN A 256 -3.19 -5.52 9.97
CA ASN A 256 -4.16 -5.22 8.92
C ASN A 256 -4.35 -6.46 8.02
N THR A 257 -5.59 -6.91 7.84
CA THR A 257 -5.94 -8.11 7.07
C THR A 257 -5.54 -7.97 5.61
N PHE A 258 -5.84 -6.85 4.99
CA PHE A 258 -5.57 -6.58 3.57
C PHE A 258 -4.07 -6.47 3.30
N GLU A 259 -3.37 -5.59 4.01
CA GLU A 259 -1.93 -5.38 3.79
C GLU A 259 -1.13 -6.66 4.01
N THR A 260 -1.48 -7.45 5.05
CA THR A 260 -0.80 -8.72 5.31
C THR A 260 -1.09 -9.74 4.21
N THR A 261 -2.28 -9.72 3.62
CA THR A 261 -2.62 -10.61 2.50
C THR A 261 -1.88 -10.21 1.22
N ILE A 262 -1.94 -8.95 0.79
CA ILE A 262 -1.39 -8.58 -0.51
C ILE A 262 0.14 -8.63 -0.52
N ARG A 263 0.82 -8.26 0.59
CA ARG A 263 2.28 -8.22 0.69
C ARG A 263 2.87 -9.54 1.16
N MET A 264 2.47 -10.00 2.34
CA MET A 264 3.09 -11.17 2.95
C MET A 264 2.64 -12.48 2.29
N LEU A 265 1.32 -12.71 2.19
CA LEU A 265 0.80 -13.89 1.51
C LEU A 265 1.08 -13.81 0.00
N GLY A 266 0.87 -12.65 -0.60
CA GLY A 266 1.15 -12.40 -2.01
C GLY A 266 2.61 -12.62 -2.37
N GLY A 267 3.55 -12.06 -1.60
CA GLY A 267 4.99 -12.21 -1.81
C GLY A 267 5.46 -13.68 -1.70
N LEU A 268 4.97 -14.42 -0.70
CA LEU A 268 5.29 -15.84 -0.54
C LEU A 268 4.75 -16.70 -1.69
N LEU A 269 3.50 -16.49 -2.10
CA LEU A 269 2.89 -17.22 -3.21
C LEU A 269 3.55 -16.90 -4.55
N SER A 270 3.91 -15.65 -4.78
CA SER A 270 4.66 -15.22 -5.96
C SER A 270 6.06 -15.82 -5.98
N ALA A 271 6.76 -15.84 -4.84
CA ALA A 271 8.07 -16.46 -4.72
C ALA A 271 8.00 -17.98 -5.01
N HIS A 272 6.98 -18.68 -4.49
CA HIS A 272 6.75 -20.08 -4.82
C HIS A 272 6.54 -20.28 -6.33
N TYR A 273 5.69 -19.48 -6.96
CA TYR A 273 5.44 -19.55 -8.39
C TYR A 273 6.69 -19.28 -9.23
N LEU A 274 7.44 -18.23 -8.93
CA LEU A 274 8.63 -17.86 -9.69
C LEU A 274 9.78 -18.83 -9.51
N GLN A 275 9.92 -19.43 -8.34
CA GLN A 275 10.90 -20.47 -8.06
C GLN A 275 10.72 -21.66 -9.01
N GLU A 276 9.46 -22.03 -9.32
CA GLU A 276 9.15 -23.14 -10.21
C GLU A 276 9.27 -22.77 -11.70
N THR A 277 9.15 -21.49 -12.04
CA THR A 277 9.02 -21.05 -13.45
C THR A 277 10.27 -20.37 -14.00
N LEU A 278 11.02 -19.65 -13.16
CA LEU A 278 12.22 -18.96 -13.61
C LEU A 278 13.46 -19.87 -13.51
N PRO A 279 14.32 -19.89 -14.54
CA PRO A 279 15.49 -20.75 -14.57
C PRO A 279 16.49 -20.46 -13.43
N GLY A 280 16.98 -21.51 -12.78
CA GLY A 280 18.07 -21.41 -11.79
C GLY A 280 17.64 -20.91 -10.41
N LEU A 281 16.35 -20.75 -10.13
CA LEU A 281 15.84 -20.32 -8.83
C LEU A 281 15.38 -21.45 -7.93
N LYS A 282 15.19 -22.66 -8.49
CA LYS A 282 14.79 -23.84 -7.73
C LYS A 282 15.91 -24.22 -6.73
N PRO A 283 15.59 -24.40 -5.44
CA PRO A 283 16.60 -24.80 -4.46
C PRO A 283 17.16 -26.19 -4.77
N GLU A 284 18.44 -26.38 -4.45
CA GLU A 284 19.11 -27.70 -4.61
C GLU A 284 18.60 -28.74 -3.58
N ASN A 285 18.09 -28.25 -2.46
CA ASN A 285 17.57 -29.06 -1.37
C ASN A 285 16.07 -29.24 -1.51
N ALA A 286 15.61 -30.46 -1.74
CA ALA A 286 14.20 -30.79 -1.89
C ALA A 286 13.33 -30.39 -0.68
N ASN A 287 13.90 -30.32 0.54
CA ASN A 287 13.18 -29.87 1.74
C ASN A 287 12.88 -28.36 1.76
N GLU A 288 13.47 -27.60 0.86
CA GLU A 288 13.24 -26.14 0.73
C GLU A 288 12.31 -25.80 -0.44
N GLU A 289 11.92 -26.80 -1.24
CA GLU A 289 11.11 -26.62 -2.45
C GLU A 289 9.74 -26.03 -2.11
N ASP A 290 9.10 -26.49 -1.04
CA ASP A 290 7.76 -26.06 -0.63
C ASP A 290 7.77 -25.00 0.48
N MET A 291 8.93 -24.53 0.94
CA MET A 291 9.06 -23.63 2.10
C MET A 291 8.19 -22.37 1.97
N PHE A 292 8.17 -21.72 0.80
CA PHE A 292 7.35 -20.54 0.59
C PHE A 292 5.84 -20.85 0.65
N LEU A 293 5.41 -21.99 0.10
CA LEU A 293 4.03 -22.43 0.15
C LEU A 293 3.60 -22.84 1.56
N GLU A 294 4.47 -23.50 2.32
CA GLU A 294 4.20 -23.85 3.72
C GLU A 294 4.02 -22.60 4.58
N LYS A 295 4.90 -21.60 4.43
CA LYS A 295 4.79 -20.31 5.14
C LYS A 295 3.55 -19.52 4.69
N ALA A 296 3.19 -19.56 3.41
CA ALA A 296 1.98 -18.96 2.89
C ALA A 296 0.72 -19.61 3.46
N THR A 297 0.70 -20.93 3.58
CA THR A 297 -0.44 -21.68 4.11
C THR A 297 -0.64 -21.41 5.60
N ASP A 298 0.43 -21.44 6.43
CA ASP A 298 0.35 -21.07 7.86
C ASP A 298 -0.20 -19.65 8.05
N LEU A 299 0.29 -18.70 7.24
CA LEU A 299 -0.21 -17.31 7.30
C LEU A 299 -1.70 -17.24 6.90
N ALA A 300 -2.09 -17.90 5.81
CA ALA A 300 -3.47 -17.89 5.33
C ALA A 300 -4.43 -18.51 6.33
N ASP A 301 -4.06 -19.63 6.97
CA ASP A 301 -4.88 -20.27 8.02
C ASP A 301 -5.19 -19.30 9.17
N ARG A 302 -4.20 -18.48 9.56
CA ARG A 302 -4.37 -17.47 10.60
C ARG A 302 -5.21 -16.28 10.13
N LEU A 303 -5.04 -15.85 8.86
CA LEU A 303 -5.84 -14.80 8.23
C LEU A 303 -7.31 -15.20 8.07
N MET A 304 -7.62 -16.49 7.98
CA MET A 304 -9.02 -16.98 7.89
C MET A 304 -9.90 -16.50 9.03
N GLY A 305 -9.32 -16.21 10.20
CA GLY A 305 -10.05 -15.61 11.32
C GLY A 305 -10.70 -14.27 11.01
N ALA A 306 -10.14 -13.50 10.07
CA ALA A 306 -10.77 -12.26 9.63
C ALA A 306 -12.10 -12.50 8.90
N TYR A 307 -12.28 -13.64 8.23
CA TYR A 307 -13.51 -14.00 7.51
C TYR A 307 -14.60 -14.59 8.41
N GLU A 308 -14.31 -14.84 9.69
CA GLU A 308 -15.28 -15.31 10.68
C GLU A 308 -16.19 -14.18 11.19
N SER A 309 -16.56 -13.27 10.31
CA SER A 309 -17.57 -12.25 10.56
C SER A 309 -18.97 -12.78 10.28
N PRO A 310 -20.03 -12.21 10.88
CA PRO A 310 -21.40 -12.66 10.63
C PRO A 310 -21.84 -12.55 9.17
N SER A 311 -21.31 -11.62 8.40
CA SER A 311 -21.64 -11.43 6.98
C SER A 311 -20.75 -12.24 6.02
N GLY A 312 -19.56 -12.64 6.46
CA GLY A 312 -18.49 -13.20 5.64
C GLY A 312 -17.59 -12.14 4.99
N VAL A 313 -17.86 -10.84 5.16
CA VAL A 313 -16.94 -9.76 4.80
C VAL A 313 -15.83 -9.74 5.85
N PRO A 314 -14.53 -9.70 5.46
CA PRO A 314 -13.45 -9.78 6.43
C PRO A 314 -13.39 -8.57 7.35
N TRP A 315 -13.03 -8.81 8.60
CA TRP A 315 -12.64 -7.78 9.54
C TRP A 315 -11.39 -7.04 9.04
N ALA A 316 -11.28 -5.77 9.38
CA ALA A 316 -10.16 -4.92 8.96
C ALA A 316 -8.80 -5.40 9.48
N SER A 317 -8.78 -5.99 10.67
CA SER A 317 -7.57 -6.50 11.31
C SER A 317 -7.76 -7.93 11.81
N VAL A 318 -6.65 -8.61 12.08
CA VAL A 318 -6.64 -9.98 12.63
C VAL A 318 -5.46 -10.16 13.58
N ILE A 319 -5.70 -10.80 14.72
CA ILE A 319 -4.66 -11.25 15.65
C ILE A 319 -4.16 -12.61 15.16
N LEU A 320 -2.99 -12.63 14.53
CA LEU A 320 -2.49 -13.85 13.85
C LEU A 320 -2.26 -15.01 14.80
N LYS A 321 -1.87 -14.77 16.05
CA LYS A 321 -1.65 -15.81 17.03
C LYS A 321 -2.90 -16.64 17.31
N ASP A 322 -4.04 -15.98 17.42
CA ASP A 322 -5.29 -16.59 17.86
C ASP A 322 -6.29 -16.77 16.69
N GLY A 323 -5.94 -16.30 15.49
CA GLY A 323 -6.82 -16.27 14.33
C GLY A 323 -8.12 -15.49 14.61
N LYS A 324 -8.03 -14.36 15.32
CA LYS A 324 -9.20 -13.60 15.74
C LYS A 324 -9.32 -12.31 14.94
N GLY A 325 -10.40 -12.16 14.17
CA GLY A 325 -10.72 -10.92 13.46
C GLY A 325 -11.13 -9.78 14.40
N GLU A 326 -10.71 -8.57 14.10
CA GLU A 326 -11.00 -7.34 14.84
C GLU A 326 -11.54 -6.26 13.89
N ALA A 327 -12.54 -5.53 14.37
CA ALA A 327 -13.08 -4.39 13.65
C ALA A 327 -12.04 -3.27 13.52
N SER A 328 -12.17 -2.41 12.50
CA SER A 328 -11.30 -1.24 12.38
C SER A 328 -11.31 -0.39 13.66
N HIS A 329 -10.14 -0.03 14.14
CA HIS A 329 -9.97 0.90 15.27
C HIS A 329 -10.41 2.32 14.93
N ALA A 330 -10.55 2.60 13.64
CA ALA A 330 -11.06 3.84 13.08
C ALA A 330 -12.38 3.59 12.32
N ASP A 331 -12.86 4.57 11.57
CA ASP A 331 -13.97 4.41 10.61
C ASP A 331 -15.28 3.85 11.21
N GLY A 332 -15.46 4.00 12.54
CA GLY A 332 -16.63 3.49 13.27
C GLY A 332 -16.75 1.95 13.20
N GLY A 333 -15.63 1.24 13.10
CA GLY A 333 -15.55 -0.20 13.02
C GLY A 333 -15.84 -0.81 11.64
N ALA A 334 -15.98 0.02 10.60
CA ALA A 334 -16.15 -0.46 9.23
C ALA A 334 -14.80 -0.80 8.59
N SER A 335 -14.75 -1.83 7.76
CA SER A 335 -13.62 -2.12 6.89
C SER A 335 -13.64 -1.18 5.68
N SER A 336 -12.48 -0.86 5.13
CA SER A 336 -12.38 -0.25 3.79
C SER A 336 -12.96 -1.23 2.75
N THR A 337 -13.74 -0.72 1.79
CA THR A 337 -14.34 -1.59 0.75
C THR A 337 -13.25 -2.22 -0.10
N ALA A 338 -12.23 -1.45 -0.54
CA ALA A 338 -11.09 -1.98 -1.28
C ALA A 338 -10.36 -3.07 -0.48
N GLU A 339 -10.04 -2.80 0.80
CA GLU A 339 -9.32 -3.78 1.64
C GLU A 339 -10.12 -5.07 1.85
N ALA A 340 -11.44 -4.98 2.04
CA ALA A 340 -12.28 -6.16 2.22
C ALA A 340 -12.46 -6.99 0.94
N THR A 341 -12.29 -6.38 -0.25
CA THR A 341 -12.63 -6.98 -1.55
C THR A 341 -11.43 -7.20 -2.48
N SER A 342 -10.20 -7.11 -1.97
CA SER A 342 -8.99 -7.28 -2.77
C SER A 342 -8.04 -8.31 -2.15
N LEU A 343 -8.60 -9.48 -1.80
CA LEU A 343 -7.91 -10.63 -1.19
C LEU A 343 -8.07 -11.89 -2.05
N GLN A 344 -8.81 -11.78 -3.15
CA GLN A 344 -9.30 -12.93 -3.90
C GLN A 344 -8.22 -13.58 -4.76
N LEU A 345 -7.29 -12.81 -5.31
CA LEU A 345 -6.23 -13.36 -6.17
C LEU A 345 -5.31 -14.28 -5.38
N GLU A 346 -4.94 -13.88 -4.18
CA GLU A 346 -4.09 -14.62 -3.26
C GLU A 346 -4.80 -15.88 -2.76
N MET A 347 -6.01 -15.73 -2.24
CA MET A 347 -6.78 -16.83 -1.68
C MET A 347 -7.18 -17.87 -2.76
N LYS A 348 -7.54 -17.43 -3.97
CA LYS A 348 -7.84 -18.33 -5.09
C LYS A 348 -6.62 -19.08 -5.58
N PHE A 349 -5.47 -18.41 -5.65
CA PHE A 349 -4.23 -19.07 -6.05
C PHE A 349 -3.78 -20.08 -5.00
N LEU A 350 -3.84 -19.75 -3.72
CA LEU A 350 -3.55 -20.66 -2.64
C LEU A 350 -4.49 -21.89 -2.68
N ALA A 351 -5.80 -21.67 -2.83
CA ALA A 351 -6.78 -22.75 -2.97
C ALA A 351 -6.47 -23.68 -4.16
N TYR A 352 -6.02 -23.11 -5.28
CA TYR A 352 -5.61 -23.88 -6.46
C TYR A 352 -4.38 -24.75 -6.19
N LEU A 353 -3.37 -24.22 -5.48
CA LEU A 353 -2.14 -24.93 -5.14
C LEU A 353 -2.38 -26.06 -4.12
N THR A 354 -3.10 -25.75 -3.04
CA THR A 354 -3.31 -26.69 -1.93
C THR A 354 -4.44 -27.69 -2.21
N GLY A 355 -5.43 -27.29 -2.99
CA GLY A 355 -6.69 -28.03 -3.19
C GLY A 355 -7.72 -27.78 -2.10
N GLU A 356 -7.47 -26.86 -1.16
CA GLU A 356 -8.36 -26.49 -0.06
C GLU A 356 -9.40 -25.46 -0.51
N ALA A 357 -10.66 -25.90 -0.62
CA ALA A 357 -11.76 -25.08 -1.14
C ALA A 357 -12.06 -23.85 -0.27
N VAL A 358 -11.81 -23.94 1.04
CA VAL A 358 -12.19 -22.92 2.01
C VAL A 358 -11.65 -21.53 1.71
N TYR A 359 -10.42 -21.42 1.22
CA TYR A 359 -9.83 -20.13 0.85
C TYR A 359 -10.59 -19.46 -0.31
N TRP A 360 -10.94 -20.25 -1.32
CA TRP A 360 -11.72 -19.76 -2.46
C TRP A 360 -13.14 -19.38 -2.05
N GLU A 361 -13.83 -20.26 -1.31
CA GLU A 361 -15.22 -20.06 -0.87
C GLU A 361 -15.39 -18.79 -0.03
N LYS A 362 -14.46 -18.55 0.90
CA LYS A 362 -14.47 -17.32 1.72
C LYS A 362 -14.23 -16.06 0.87
N ALA A 363 -13.25 -16.08 -0.03
CA ALA A 363 -12.96 -14.97 -0.94
C ALA A 363 -14.13 -14.68 -1.88
N GLU A 364 -14.76 -15.71 -2.46
CA GLU A 364 -15.94 -15.60 -3.32
C GLU A 364 -17.15 -15.06 -2.57
N LYS A 365 -17.36 -15.50 -1.32
CA LYS A 365 -18.45 -15.05 -0.47
C LYS A 365 -18.45 -13.55 -0.25
N VAL A 366 -17.28 -12.93 -0.09
CA VAL A 366 -17.16 -11.46 0.02
C VAL A 366 -17.76 -10.77 -1.20
N MET A 367 -17.42 -11.25 -2.40
CA MET A 367 -17.89 -10.65 -3.65
C MET A 367 -19.41 -10.81 -3.81
N GLN A 368 -19.97 -11.94 -3.40
CA GLN A 368 -21.41 -12.15 -3.37
C GLN A 368 -22.11 -11.16 -2.43
N VAL A 369 -21.58 -10.96 -1.22
CA VAL A 369 -22.17 -10.03 -0.25
C VAL A 369 -22.15 -8.61 -0.79
N VAL A 370 -21.02 -8.18 -1.36
CA VAL A 370 -20.87 -6.84 -1.92
C VAL A 370 -21.82 -6.61 -3.09
N ASP A 371 -21.91 -7.55 -4.02
CA ASP A 371 -22.80 -7.45 -5.19
C ASP A 371 -24.29 -7.44 -4.77
N ASN A 372 -24.66 -8.25 -3.79
CA ASN A 372 -26.03 -8.34 -3.26
C ASN A 372 -26.50 -7.06 -2.54
N ASN A 373 -25.60 -6.12 -2.21
CA ASN A 373 -26.00 -4.79 -1.71
C ASN A 373 -26.66 -3.93 -2.80
N GLY A 374 -26.57 -4.28 -4.09
CA GLY A 374 -27.25 -3.58 -5.17
C GLY A 374 -26.70 -2.19 -5.47
N ALA A 375 -25.37 -2.06 -5.52
CA ALA A 375 -24.71 -0.80 -5.83
C ALA A 375 -25.16 -0.22 -7.19
N LYS A 376 -25.49 1.08 -7.23
CA LYS A 376 -25.98 1.74 -8.44
C LYS A 376 -24.85 1.91 -9.45
N ASP A 377 -25.10 1.50 -10.70
CA ASP A 377 -24.15 1.58 -11.82
C ASP A 377 -22.76 0.96 -11.45
N GLY A 378 -22.73 -0.07 -10.59
CA GLY A 378 -21.50 -0.76 -10.17
C GLY A 378 -20.54 0.08 -9.32
N LEU A 379 -20.95 1.24 -8.80
CA LEU A 379 -20.12 2.12 -7.99
C LEU A 379 -20.39 1.91 -6.50
N LEU A 380 -19.34 1.58 -5.74
CA LEU A 380 -19.45 1.22 -4.34
C LEU A 380 -19.06 2.37 -3.39
N PRO A 381 -19.76 2.53 -2.26
CA PRO A 381 -19.25 3.30 -1.14
C PRO A 381 -17.94 2.71 -0.59
N ILE A 382 -17.05 3.57 -0.15
CA ILE A 382 -15.67 3.21 0.25
C ILE A 382 -15.56 2.47 1.60
N PHE A 383 -16.66 2.24 2.31
CA PHE A 383 -16.68 1.51 3.58
C PHE A 383 -17.79 0.47 3.63
N ILE A 384 -17.49 -0.69 4.24
CA ILE A 384 -18.42 -1.79 4.47
C ILE A 384 -18.28 -2.32 5.90
N TYR A 385 -19.39 -2.63 6.54
CA TYR A 385 -19.38 -3.24 7.86
C TYR A 385 -19.25 -4.76 7.78
N ALA A 386 -18.22 -5.32 8.41
CA ALA A 386 -18.00 -6.75 8.45
C ALA A 386 -19.09 -7.52 9.25
N ASP A 387 -19.66 -6.90 10.29
CA ASP A 387 -20.68 -7.55 11.12
C ASP A 387 -22.01 -7.79 10.38
N ARG A 388 -22.38 -6.97 9.41
CA ARG A 388 -23.67 -7.02 8.70
C ARG A 388 -23.60 -7.00 7.18
N GLY A 389 -22.42 -6.83 6.59
CA GLY A 389 -22.22 -6.86 5.15
C GLY A 389 -22.84 -5.67 4.39
N THR A 390 -23.14 -4.55 5.05
CA THR A 390 -23.76 -3.37 4.43
C THR A 390 -22.79 -2.20 4.36
N PHE A 391 -22.91 -1.37 3.34
CA PHE A 391 -22.06 -0.19 3.20
C PHE A 391 -22.31 0.85 4.30
N ARG A 392 -21.26 1.62 4.61
CA ARG A 392 -21.30 2.79 5.48
C ARG A 392 -21.08 4.05 4.65
N GLY A 393 -22.01 5.02 4.75
CA GLY A 393 -21.93 6.27 3.98
C GLY A 393 -22.19 6.06 2.50
N ASN A 394 -21.96 7.12 1.72
CA ASN A 394 -22.26 7.15 0.28
C ASN A 394 -21.06 7.59 -0.56
N GLU A 395 -19.92 7.88 0.06
CA GLU A 395 -18.74 8.38 -0.64
C GLU A 395 -18.24 7.37 -1.68
N ILE A 396 -18.06 7.84 -2.92
CA ILE A 396 -17.60 7.04 -4.05
C ILE A 396 -16.32 7.65 -4.59
N ARG A 397 -15.28 6.84 -4.66
CA ARG A 397 -14.01 7.15 -5.31
C ARG A 397 -13.34 5.87 -5.84
N TRP A 398 -12.46 6.05 -6.81
CA TRP A 398 -11.58 5.00 -7.37
C TRP A 398 -10.12 5.17 -6.91
N GLY A 399 -9.86 6.06 -5.98
CA GLY A 399 -8.64 6.18 -5.22
C GLY A 399 -8.75 5.42 -3.90
N SER A 400 -8.07 5.91 -2.87
CA SER A 400 -7.94 5.23 -1.58
C SER A 400 -9.27 4.69 -1.05
N ARG A 401 -9.26 3.44 -0.57
CA ARG A 401 -10.40 2.67 -0.04
C ARG A 401 -11.44 2.16 -1.05
N GLY A 402 -11.33 2.56 -2.33
CA GLY A 402 -12.21 2.07 -3.39
C GLY A 402 -11.47 1.41 -4.56
N ASP A 403 -10.21 1.76 -4.75
CA ASP A 403 -9.33 1.45 -5.88
C ASP A 403 -9.27 -0.03 -6.28
N SER A 404 -8.67 -0.86 -5.44
CA SER A 404 -8.35 -2.25 -5.76
C SER A 404 -9.57 -3.17 -5.85
N TYR A 405 -10.77 -2.76 -5.34
CA TYR A 405 -11.99 -3.47 -5.67
C TYR A 405 -12.19 -3.56 -7.17
N TYR A 406 -12.12 -2.43 -7.86
CA TYR A 406 -12.32 -2.37 -9.31
C TYR A 406 -11.20 -3.10 -10.08
N GLU A 407 -9.99 -2.97 -9.61
CA GLU A 407 -8.82 -3.66 -10.14
C GLU A 407 -8.99 -5.18 -10.09
N TYR A 408 -9.41 -5.73 -8.93
CA TYR A 408 -9.55 -7.17 -8.71
C TYR A 408 -10.72 -7.78 -9.49
N LEU A 409 -11.71 -7.02 -9.92
CA LEU A 409 -12.77 -7.54 -10.77
C LEU A 409 -12.20 -8.15 -12.06
N ILE A 410 -11.43 -7.36 -12.81
CA ILE A 410 -10.89 -7.87 -14.08
C ILE A 410 -9.71 -8.83 -13.89
N LYS A 411 -8.90 -8.62 -12.83
CA LYS A 411 -7.77 -9.50 -12.54
C LYS A 411 -8.20 -10.91 -12.14
N GLN A 412 -9.28 -11.09 -11.38
CA GLN A 412 -9.88 -12.40 -11.08
C GLN A 412 -10.36 -13.11 -12.36
N TYR A 413 -11.07 -12.39 -13.22
CA TYR A 413 -11.51 -12.94 -14.51
C TYR A 413 -10.35 -13.45 -15.35
N LEU A 414 -9.25 -12.70 -15.41
CA LEU A 414 -8.06 -13.07 -16.15
C LEU A 414 -7.27 -14.20 -15.48
N GLN A 415 -7.15 -14.19 -14.15
CA GLN A 415 -6.45 -15.22 -13.39
C GLN A 415 -6.99 -16.62 -13.67
N THR A 416 -8.31 -16.75 -13.77
CA THR A 416 -9.01 -18.01 -14.04
C THR A 416 -9.23 -18.26 -15.54
N GLN A 417 -8.40 -17.68 -16.40
CA GLN A 417 -8.50 -17.80 -17.86
C GLN A 417 -9.91 -17.52 -18.40
N LYS A 418 -10.56 -16.47 -17.86
CA LYS A 418 -11.90 -16.00 -18.26
C LYS A 418 -13.04 -16.97 -17.92
N GLN A 419 -12.84 -17.91 -16.99
CA GLN A 419 -13.85 -18.91 -16.62
C GLN A 419 -14.85 -18.43 -15.56
N GLU A 420 -14.67 -17.23 -15.02
CA GLU A 420 -15.58 -16.58 -14.08
C GLU A 420 -16.16 -15.29 -14.69
N PRO A 421 -17.12 -15.37 -15.65
CA PRO A 421 -17.62 -14.21 -16.38
C PRO A 421 -18.29 -13.15 -15.49
N VAL A 422 -18.76 -13.52 -14.31
CA VAL A 422 -19.37 -12.64 -13.32
C VAL A 422 -18.48 -11.40 -13.02
N TYR A 423 -17.19 -11.58 -12.92
CA TYR A 423 -16.27 -10.48 -12.61
C TYR A 423 -16.06 -9.53 -13.82
N GLN A 424 -16.14 -10.04 -15.02
CA GLN A 424 -16.14 -9.19 -16.22
C GLN A 424 -17.43 -8.35 -16.30
N GLU A 425 -18.57 -8.93 -15.95
CA GLU A 425 -19.85 -8.21 -15.91
C GLU A 425 -19.80 -7.07 -14.89
N MET A 426 -19.33 -7.35 -13.67
CA MET A 426 -19.16 -6.35 -12.61
C MET A 426 -18.18 -5.24 -13.03
N TRP A 427 -17.05 -5.60 -13.67
CA TRP A 427 -16.10 -4.63 -14.22
C TRP A 427 -16.75 -3.70 -15.25
N ASN A 428 -17.48 -4.28 -16.21
CA ASN A 428 -18.14 -3.50 -17.26
C ASN A 428 -19.17 -2.54 -16.70
N GLU A 429 -19.95 -2.98 -15.71
CA GLU A 429 -20.92 -2.15 -14.99
C GLU A 429 -20.21 -0.98 -14.29
N SER A 430 -19.15 -1.27 -13.53
CA SER A 430 -18.38 -0.30 -12.77
C SER A 430 -17.69 0.73 -13.67
N LEU A 431 -17.04 0.28 -14.76
CA LEU A 431 -16.37 1.19 -15.70
C LEU A 431 -17.36 2.10 -16.42
N ASN A 432 -18.54 1.59 -16.79
CA ASN A 432 -19.60 2.39 -17.36
C ASN A 432 -20.16 3.39 -16.33
N GLY A 433 -20.29 2.98 -15.08
CA GLY A 433 -20.64 3.88 -13.97
C GLY A 433 -19.62 5.01 -13.77
N ALA A 434 -18.33 4.69 -13.81
CA ALA A 434 -17.26 5.69 -13.73
C ALA A 434 -17.31 6.67 -14.90
N LYS A 435 -17.49 6.18 -16.13
CA LYS A 435 -17.66 7.02 -17.32
C LYS A 435 -18.84 7.98 -17.21
N LYS A 436 -19.95 7.51 -16.63
CA LYS A 436 -21.18 8.28 -16.50
C LYS A 436 -21.14 9.31 -15.37
N HIS A 437 -20.51 8.99 -14.25
CA HIS A 437 -20.67 9.73 -13.01
C HIS A 437 -19.39 10.42 -12.49
N LEU A 438 -18.20 9.93 -12.86
CA LEU A 438 -16.94 10.37 -12.27
C LEU A 438 -15.99 11.03 -13.27
N LEU A 439 -15.98 10.61 -14.53
CA LEU A 439 -15.08 11.14 -15.54
C LEU A 439 -15.52 12.55 -16.01
N THR A 440 -14.54 13.45 -16.02
CA THR A 440 -14.73 14.84 -16.44
C THR A 440 -13.45 15.36 -17.13
N TYR A 441 -13.43 16.64 -17.50
CA TYR A 441 -12.29 17.27 -18.18
C TYR A 441 -11.83 18.52 -17.43
N THR A 442 -10.52 18.77 -17.44
CA THR A 442 -9.96 20.02 -16.95
C THR A 442 -10.36 21.20 -17.84
N LYS A 443 -10.37 22.39 -17.26
CA LYS A 443 -10.89 23.60 -17.86
C LYS A 443 -10.11 24.09 -19.07
N ASN A 444 -8.78 24.16 -18.97
CA ASN A 444 -7.93 24.81 -19.97
C ASN A 444 -7.40 23.82 -21.02
N SER A 445 -6.87 22.69 -20.61
CA SER A 445 -6.22 21.72 -21.50
C SER A 445 -7.08 20.49 -21.81
N HIS A 446 -8.27 20.39 -21.19
CA HIS A 446 -9.21 19.29 -21.38
C HIS A 446 -8.58 17.89 -21.09
N LEU A 447 -7.67 17.81 -20.12
CA LEU A 447 -7.18 16.52 -19.62
C LEU A 447 -8.34 15.73 -19.02
N THR A 448 -8.36 14.44 -19.23
CA THR A 448 -9.38 13.56 -18.66
C THR A 448 -9.06 13.25 -17.20
N VAL A 449 -10.01 13.52 -16.30
CA VAL A 449 -9.88 13.37 -14.85
C VAL A 449 -10.93 12.41 -14.33
N LEU A 450 -10.57 11.53 -13.42
CA LEU A 450 -11.48 10.70 -12.64
C LEU A 450 -11.72 11.37 -11.28
N ALA A 451 -12.83 12.08 -11.15
CA ALA A 451 -13.18 12.80 -9.93
C ALA A 451 -13.90 11.89 -8.91
N GLU A 452 -14.17 12.44 -7.74
CA GLU A 452 -14.85 11.74 -6.63
C GLU A 452 -16.26 12.29 -6.40
N ARG A 453 -17.10 11.50 -5.71
CA ARG A 453 -18.45 11.87 -5.25
C ARG A 453 -18.55 11.65 -3.74
N PRO A 454 -18.16 12.61 -2.91
CA PRO A 454 -18.18 12.46 -1.45
C PRO A 454 -19.57 12.22 -0.86
N ASP A 455 -20.60 12.77 -1.50
CA ASP A 455 -22.00 12.68 -1.06
C ASP A 455 -22.82 11.62 -1.86
N GLY A 456 -22.12 10.71 -2.56
CA GLY A 456 -22.74 9.69 -3.42
C GLY A 456 -23.00 10.16 -4.86
N ILE A 457 -23.53 9.26 -5.68
CA ILE A 457 -23.69 9.44 -7.14
C ILE A 457 -24.41 10.74 -7.51
N GLU A 458 -25.42 11.13 -6.74
CA GLU A 458 -26.21 12.34 -7.00
C GLU A 458 -25.61 13.60 -6.33
N GLY A 459 -24.55 13.43 -5.52
CA GLY A 459 -23.86 14.51 -4.84
C GLY A 459 -23.00 15.35 -5.79
N HIS A 460 -22.29 16.36 -5.24
CA HIS A 460 -21.38 17.19 -6.02
C HIS A 460 -20.17 16.41 -6.52
N LEU A 461 -19.61 16.80 -7.67
CA LEU A 461 -18.38 16.26 -8.21
C LEU A 461 -17.19 16.97 -7.56
N HIS A 462 -16.30 16.20 -6.91
CA HIS A 462 -15.08 16.72 -6.32
C HIS A 462 -13.89 16.42 -7.23
N PRO A 463 -13.24 17.41 -7.85
CA PRO A 463 -12.20 17.23 -8.85
C PRO A 463 -10.86 16.93 -8.20
N LYS A 464 -10.75 15.76 -7.59
CA LYS A 464 -9.57 15.28 -6.86
C LYS A 464 -9.19 13.89 -7.39
N MET A 465 -7.91 13.66 -7.60
CA MET A 465 -7.34 12.34 -7.84
C MET A 465 -6.22 12.07 -6.84
N ASP A 466 -6.29 10.94 -6.14
CA ASP A 466 -5.15 10.34 -5.46
C ASP A 466 -4.20 9.75 -6.51
N HIS A 467 -2.90 9.68 -6.23
CA HIS A 467 -1.96 9.00 -7.12
C HIS A 467 -2.34 7.53 -7.35
N LEU A 468 -2.96 6.90 -6.35
CA LEU A 468 -3.53 5.55 -6.42
C LEU A 468 -4.42 5.32 -7.66
N VAL A 469 -5.22 6.34 -8.07
CA VAL A 469 -6.09 6.24 -9.28
C VAL A 469 -5.31 5.89 -10.55
N CYS A 470 -4.01 6.16 -10.56
CA CYS A 470 -3.16 5.95 -11.74
C CYS A 470 -2.86 4.47 -12.07
N PHE A 471 -3.35 3.51 -11.27
CA PHE A 471 -3.43 2.09 -11.68
C PHE A 471 -4.44 1.89 -12.82
N LEU A 472 -5.49 2.69 -12.86
CA LEU A 472 -6.66 2.50 -13.71
C LEU A 472 -6.37 2.49 -15.23
N PRO A 473 -5.53 3.37 -15.79
CA PRO A 473 -5.18 3.31 -17.21
C PRO A 473 -4.66 1.94 -17.65
N GLY A 474 -3.74 1.36 -16.88
CA GLY A 474 -3.19 0.03 -17.10
C GLY A 474 -4.25 -1.06 -17.00
N THR A 475 -5.11 -0.97 -15.99
CA THR A 475 -6.21 -1.92 -15.78
C THR A 475 -7.24 -1.87 -16.90
N ILE A 476 -7.60 -0.68 -17.41
CA ILE A 476 -8.48 -0.54 -18.58
C ILE A 476 -7.84 -1.21 -19.81
N ALA A 477 -6.57 -0.93 -20.08
CA ALA A 477 -5.86 -1.52 -21.22
C ALA A 477 -5.78 -3.06 -21.11
N LEU A 478 -5.49 -3.57 -19.90
CA LEU A 478 -5.46 -5.00 -19.60
C LEU A 478 -6.84 -5.65 -19.80
N ALA A 479 -7.91 -5.03 -19.29
CA ALA A 479 -9.28 -5.50 -19.43
C ALA A 479 -9.70 -5.58 -20.92
N THR A 480 -9.36 -4.54 -21.69
CA THR A 480 -9.74 -4.38 -23.08
C THR A 480 -9.05 -5.39 -23.99
N THR A 481 -7.78 -5.69 -23.74
CA THR A 481 -6.95 -6.53 -24.61
C THR A 481 -6.75 -7.95 -24.08
N GLY A 482 -7.03 -8.18 -22.80
CA GLY A 482 -6.65 -9.42 -22.13
C GLY A 482 -5.13 -9.56 -21.95
N GLY A 483 -4.36 -8.47 -22.08
CA GLY A 483 -2.90 -8.45 -21.93
C GLY A 483 -2.11 -8.82 -23.19
N ILE A 484 -2.78 -9.12 -24.31
CA ILE A 484 -2.11 -9.35 -25.60
C ILE A 484 -1.79 -8.02 -26.30
N PRO A 485 -0.84 -7.98 -27.24
CA PRO A 485 -0.54 -6.80 -28.02
C PRO A 485 -1.78 -6.23 -28.74
N LEU A 486 -1.94 -4.91 -28.73
CA LEU A 486 -3.10 -4.20 -29.29
C LEU A 486 -3.36 -4.57 -30.76
N ALA A 487 -2.29 -4.73 -31.57
CA ALA A 487 -2.39 -5.13 -32.96
C ALA A 487 -3.02 -6.53 -33.12
N GLU A 488 -2.88 -7.40 -32.13
CA GLU A 488 -3.49 -8.75 -32.12
C GLU A 488 -4.89 -8.71 -31.50
N ALA A 489 -5.09 -7.92 -30.45
CA ALA A 489 -6.41 -7.72 -29.85
C ALA A 489 -7.41 -7.19 -30.88
N ARG A 490 -7.01 -6.25 -31.74
CA ARG A 490 -7.82 -5.71 -32.85
C ARG A 490 -8.28 -6.72 -33.90
N LYS A 491 -7.64 -7.88 -33.96
CA LYS A 491 -8.04 -8.98 -34.86
C LYS A 491 -9.10 -9.90 -34.25
N GLN A 492 -9.37 -9.78 -32.97
CA GLN A 492 -10.35 -10.63 -32.29
C GLN A 492 -11.78 -10.29 -32.76
N PRO A 493 -12.67 -11.30 -32.90
CA PRO A 493 -14.07 -11.04 -33.29
C PRO A 493 -14.85 -10.16 -32.36
N THR A 494 -14.42 -10.08 -31.10
CA THR A 494 -15.04 -9.26 -30.05
C THR A 494 -14.56 -7.80 -30.06
N TRP A 495 -13.59 -7.47 -30.93
CA TRP A 495 -13.08 -6.11 -31.00
C TRP A 495 -14.03 -5.19 -31.76
N GLY A 496 -14.38 -4.06 -31.18
CA GLY A 496 -15.29 -3.08 -31.76
C GLY A 496 -15.04 -1.67 -31.24
N LYS A 497 -16.04 -0.80 -31.44
CA LYS A 497 -15.98 0.61 -31.08
C LYS A 497 -15.71 0.81 -29.58
N GLN A 498 -16.34 0.02 -28.71
CA GLN A 498 -16.17 0.10 -27.26
C GLN A 498 -14.71 -0.13 -26.86
N GLN A 499 -14.04 -1.14 -27.43
CA GLN A 499 -12.65 -1.46 -27.14
C GLN A 499 -11.68 -0.35 -27.58
N GLU A 500 -11.94 0.29 -28.72
CA GLU A 500 -11.15 1.46 -29.17
C GLU A 500 -11.35 2.65 -28.22
N GLU A 501 -12.58 2.90 -27.76
CA GLU A 501 -12.91 3.95 -26.81
C GLU A 501 -12.24 3.73 -25.45
N ASP A 502 -12.23 2.49 -24.97
CA ASP A 502 -11.58 2.13 -23.70
C ASP A 502 -10.06 2.28 -23.80
N MET A 503 -9.44 1.83 -24.89
CA MET A 503 -8.01 2.06 -25.11
C MET A 503 -7.65 3.54 -25.21
N GLN A 504 -8.52 4.34 -25.82
CA GLN A 504 -8.33 5.78 -25.87
C GLN A 504 -8.47 6.43 -24.48
N LEU A 505 -9.47 6.01 -23.70
CA LEU A 505 -9.63 6.46 -22.30
C LEU A 505 -8.38 6.12 -21.47
N ALA A 506 -7.83 4.91 -21.62
CA ALA A 506 -6.59 4.52 -20.95
C ALA A 506 -5.43 5.46 -21.29
N ARG A 507 -5.26 5.84 -22.56
CA ARG A 507 -4.23 6.82 -23.00
C ARG A 507 -4.44 8.18 -22.38
N GLU A 508 -5.66 8.71 -22.38
CA GLU A 508 -5.97 10.04 -21.85
C GLU A 508 -5.75 10.10 -20.33
N LEU A 509 -6.15 9.07 -19.59
CA LEU A 509 -5.89 9.00 -18.15
C LEU A 509 -4.39 8.85 -17.85
N THR A 510 -3.63 8.10 -18.67
CA THR A 510 -2.17 8.01 -18.53
C THR A 510 -1.52 9.39 -18.66
N LYS A 511 -1.97 10.22 -19.61
CA LYS A 511 -1.47 11.60 -19.76
C LYS A 511 -1.72 12.43 -18.51
N THR A 512 -2.89 12.34 -17.90
CA THR A 512 -3.21 13.05 -16.66
C THR A 512 -2.30 12.62 -15.52
N CYS A 513 -2.05 11.30 -15.38
CA CYS A 513 -1.13 10.76 -14.38
C CYS A 513 0.31 11.24 -14.58
N ILE A 514 0.81 11.26 -15.81
CA ILE A 514 2.13 11.85 -16.13
C ILE A 514 2.14 13.37 -15.91
N GLY A 515 1.00 14.04 -16.14
CA GLY A 515 0.82 15.45 -15.80
C GLY A 515 1.08 15.75 -14.33
N MET A 516 0.67 14.84 -13.41
CA MET A 516 0.96 14.98 -11.97
C MET A 516 2.46 15.01 -11.65
N TYR A 517 3.30 14.33 -12.43
CA TYR A 517 4.76 14.41 -12.30
C TYR A 517 5.31 15.70 -12.91
N LYS A 518 4.92 16.01 -14.15
CA LYS A 518 5.49 17.13 -14.93
C LYS A 518 5.05 18.52 -14.42
N VAL A 519 4.00 18.62 -13.62
CA VAL A 519 3.54 19.91 -13.05
C VAL A 519 4.40 20.37 -11.88
N THR A 520 5.11 19.47 -11.21
CA THR A 520 5.87 19.77 -9.98
C THR A 520 7.30 20.25 -10.27
N ALA A 521 7.91 20.90 -9.29
CA ALA A 521 9.29 21.39 -9.41
C ALA A 521 10.34 20.27 -9.43
N THR A 522 10.07 19.15 -8.76
CA THR A 522 10.98 18.00 -8.69
C THR A 522 10.80 17.00 -9.83
N GLY A 523 9.67 17.03 -10.54
CA GLY A 523 9.28 15.96 -11.46
C GLY A 523 8.78 14.68 -10.75
N LEU A 524 8.47 14.76 -9.45
CA LEU A 524 7.81 13.71 -8.67
C LEU A 524 6.33 14.07 -8.49
N ALA A 525 5.43 13.09 -8.57
CA ALA A 525 4.01 13.34 -8.36
C ALA A 525 3.68 13.66 -6.89
N PRO A 526 2.70 14.55 -6.62
CA PRO A 526 2.11 14.66 -5.29
C PRO A 526 1.28 13.43 -4.98
N GLU A 527 0.97 13.21 -3.71
CA GLU A 527 0.05 12.14 -3.28
C GLU A 527 -1.38 12.39 -3.78
N ILE A 528 -1.80 13.66 -3.81
CA ILE A 528 -3.11 14.07 -4.32
C ILE A 528 -2.97 15.30 -5.21
N ALA A 529 -3.64 15.28 -6.36
CA ALA A 529 -3.85 16.44 -7.22
C ALA A 529 -5.32 16.84 -7.23
N HIS A 530 -5.58 18.14 -7.18
CA HIS A 530 -6.89 18.73 -7.42
C HIS A 530 -6.86 19.41 -8.79
N PHE A 531 -8.02 19.49 -9.44
CA PHE A 531 -8.11 19.99 -10.81
C PHE A 531 -9.08 21.14 -10.95
N GLU A 532 -8.77 22.08 -11.83
CA GLU A 532 -9.66 23.16 -12.22
C GLU A 532 -10.63 22.65 -13.29
N LEU A 533 -11.92 22.73 -13.03
CA LEU A 533 -12.99 22.34 -13.95
C LEU A 533 -13.79 23.55 -14.44
N ASP A 534 -14.57 23.38 -15.50
CA ASP A 534 -15.66 24.32 -15.85
C ASP A 534 -16.75 24.27 -14.77
N ASP A 535 -17.53 25.33 -14.65
CA ASP A 535 -18.70 25.39 -13.80
C ASP A 535 -19.96 25.66 -14.66
N PRO A 536 -20.88 24.70 -14.82
CA PRO A 536 -20.84 23.31 -14.30
C PRO A 536 -19.80 22.43 -15.00
N PRO A 537 -19.33 21.34 -14.34
CA PRO A 537 -18.37 20.42 -14.90
C PRO A 537 -18.86 19.78 -16.21
N LYS A 538 -17.98 19.69 -17.19
CA LYS A 538 -18.25 18.95 -18.44
C LYS A 538 -17.99 17.47 -18.21
N MET A 539 -19.06 16.70 -18.07
CA MET A 539 -18.94 15.25 -17.91
C MET A 539 -18.43 14.58 -19.19
N TYR A 540 -17.77 13.44 -18.99
CA TYR A 540 -17.21 12.63 -20.06
C TYR A 540 -18.24 12.28 -21.14
N ARG A 541 -17.80 12.40 -22.39
CA ARG A 541 -18.55 11.98 -23.59
C ARG A 541 -17.60 11.32 -24.56
N THR A 542 -18.00 10.18 -25.09
CA THR A 542 -17.24 9.42 -26.08
C THR A 542 -16.94 10.23 -27.34
N GLU A 543 -17.85 11.12 -27.76
CA GLU A 543 -17.67 11.95 -28.95
C GLU A 543 -16.50 12.95 -28.80
N VAL A 544 -16.23 13.40 -27.57
CA VAL A 544 -15.09 14.26 -27.28
C VAL A 544 -13.78 13.51 -27.44
N LEU A 545 -13.74 12.26 -27.03
CA LEU A 545 -12.57 11.40 -27.27
C LEU A 545 -12.36 11.15 -28.78
N ALA A 546 -13.44 10.84 -29.50
CA ALA A 546 -13.35 10.60 -30.94
C ALA A 546 -12.80 11.82 -31.70
N SER A 547 -13.09 13.04 -31.26
CA SER A 547 -12.56 14.27 -31.85
C SER A 547 -11.06 14.48 -31.56
N LYS A 548 -10.54 13.85 -30.50
CA LYS A 548 -9.12 13.85 -30.14
C LYS A 548 -8.31 12.73 -30.84
N SER A 549 -8.90 12.05 -31.84
CA SER A 549 -8.33 10.85 -32.47
C SER A 549 -7.03 11.06 -33.26
N ASN A 550 -6.61 12.29 -33.50
CA ASN A 550 -5.28 12.62 -34.05
C ASN A 550 -4.26 12.85 -32.93
N LEU A 551 -4.20 11.93 -32.05
CA LEU A 551 -3.56 11.98 -30.75
C LEU A 551 -2.08 12.25 -30.85
N GLU A 552 -1.75 13.45 -30.53
CA GLU A 552 -0.49 13.78 -29.87
C GLU A 552 -0.42 12.91 -28.60
N THR A 553 0.52 11.98 -28.59
CA THR A 553 0.76 11.08 -27.45
C THR A 553 1.36 11.84 -26.28
N ASP A 554 1.71 13.11 -26.44
CA ASP A 554 2.34 13.92 -25.41
C ASP A 554 1.37 14.86 -24.67
N ILE A 555 1.81 15.34 -23.51
CA ILE A 555 1.13 16.40 -22.75
C ILE A 555 1.07 17.65 -23.62
N PRO A 556 0.01 18.49 -23.53
CA PRO A 556 -0.11 19.71 -24.30
C PRO A 556 1.15 20.58 -24.23
N GLU A 557 1.59 21.11 -25.37
CA GLU A 557 2.75 22.01 -25.43
C GLU A 557 2.52 23.30 -24.62
N GLY A 558 3.62 23.86 -24.08
CA GLY A 558 3.60 25.10 -23.32
C GLY A 558 3.30 24.89 -21.84
N GLU A 559 3.09 25.98 -21.09
CA GLU A 559 2.89 25.95 -19.63
C GLU A 559 1.43 26.10 -19.22
N GLY A 560 0.51 26.36 -20.16
CA GLY A 560 -0.89 26.67 -19.87
C GLY A 560 -1.65 25.54 -19.18
N TRP A 561 -1.33 24.29 -19.50
CA TRP A 561 -1.97 23.11 -18.91
C TRP A 561 -1.66 22.94 -17.41
N LYS A 562 -0.54 23.49 -16.93
CA LYS A 562 -0.15 23.39 -15.50
C LYS A 562 -1.14 24.12 -14.59
N SER A 563 -1.82 25.16 -15.10
CA SER A 563 -2.86 25.88 -14.36
C SER A 563 -4.13 25.06 -14.10
N ASP A 564 -4.28 23.91 -14.75
CA ASP A 564 -5.34 22.96 -14.47
C ASP A 564 -5.12 22.13 -13.19
N PHE A 565 -3.88 22.11 -12.68
CA PHE A 565 -3.51 21.39 -11.48
C PHE A 565 -3.39 22.32 -10.27
N ASN A 566 -3.97 21.91 -9.15
CA ASN A 566 -3.84 22.58 -7.86
C ASN A 566 -3.34 21.57 -6.83
N ILE A 567 -2.08 21.70 -6.43
CA ILE A 567 -1.44 20.80 -5.45
C ILE A 567 -1.41 21.52 -4.11
N LYS A 568 -2.23 21.05 -3.18
CA LYS A 568 -2.27 21.59 -1.82
C LYS A 568 -1.00 21.19 -1.07
N GLN A 569 -0.53 22.04 -0.16
CA GLN A 569 0.68 21.77 0.62
C GLN A 569 0.59 20.48 1.45
N ALA A 570 -0.59 20.14 1.97
CA ALA A 570 -0.80 18.90 2.74
C ALA A 570 -0.66 17.63 1.88
N ASP A 571 -0.89 17.77 0.59
CA ASP A 571 -0.96 16.68 -0.39
C ASP A 571 0.31 16.59 -1.25
N ALA A 572 1.26 17.52 -1.05
CA ALA A 572 2.45 17.68 -1.87
C ALA A 572 3.60 16.70 -1.55
N HIS A 573 3.36 15.72 -0.69
CA HIS A 573 4.34 14.68 -0.40
C HIS A 573 4.36 13.61 -1.51
N ASN A 574 5.46 12.84 -1.58
CA ASN A 574 5.59 11.70 -2.48
C ASN A 574 6.16 10.52 -1.69
N LEU A 575 5.47 9.39 -1.77
CA LEU A 575 5.82 8.14 -1.10
C LEU A 575 6.51 7.14 -2.05
N GLN A 576 6.88 7.55 -3.25
CA GLN A 576 7.48 6.70 -4.29
C GLN A 576 6.51 5.62 -4.83
N ARG A 577 5.20 5.91 -4.85
CA ARG A 577 4.14 4.99 -5.25
C ARG A 577 4.27 4.49 -6.69
N PRO A 578 3.79 3.25 -6.96
CA PRO A 578 3.98 2.54 -8.23
C PRO A 578 2.90 2.78 -9.31
N GLU A 579 1.68 3.26 -8.97
CA GLU A 579 0.50 3.10 -9.82
C GLU A 579 0.68 3.72 -11.21
N THR A 580 1.41 4.84 -11.33
CA THR A 580 1.69 5.43 -12.64
C THR A 580 2.64 4.54 -13.45
N VAL A 581 3.74 4.07 -12.88
CA VAL A 581 4.68 3.21 -13.62
C VAL A 581 4.10 1.83 -13.90
N GLU A 582 3.20 1.31 -13.07
CA GLU A 582 2.38 0.15 -13.36
C GLU A 582 1.60 0.34 -14.66
N SER A 583 0.85 1.43 -14.76
CA SER A 583 0.10 1.76 -15.98
C SER A 583 1.01 1.96 -17.19
N LEU A 584 2.18 2.58 -17.03
CA LEU A 584 3.15 2.72 -18.12
C LEU A 584 3.64 1.36 -18.62
N LEU A 585 3.89 0.39 -17.74
CA LEU A 585 4.26 -0.97 -18.12
C LEU A 585 3.17 -1.65 -18.95
N TYR A 586 1.92 -1.62 -18.49
CA TYR A 586 0.80 -2.21 -19.23
C TYR A 586 0.61 -1.52 -20.57
N MET A 587 0.59 -0.19 -20.60
CA MET A 587 0.41 0.58 -21.83
C MET A 587 1.52 0.30 -22.84
N TRP A 588 2.79 0.26 -22.41
CA TRP A 588 3.90 -0.08 -23.31
C TRP A 588 3.78 -1.49 -23.86
N ARG A 589 3.59 -2.51 -23.01
CA ARG A 589 3.53 -3.90 -23.45
C ARG A 589 2.36 -4.17 -24.40
N ILE A 590 1.24 -3.50 -24.19
CA ILE A 590 0.03 -3.64 -25.01
C ILE A 590 0.16 -2.85 -26.32
N THR A 591 0.62 -1.61 -26.28
CA THR A 591 0.65 -0.74 -27.48
C THR A 591 1.95 -0.82 -28.28
N GLY A 592 3.07 -1.15 -27.63
CA GLY A 592 4.41 -1.08 -28.21
C GLY A 592 4.95 0.35 -28.38
N ASP A 593 4.31 1.35 -27.78
CA ASP A 593 4.69 2.75 -27.91
C ASP A 593 5.79 3.11 -26.87
N ASP A 594 6.97 3.47 -27.36
CA ASP A 594 8.11 3.78 -26.50
C ASP A 594 7.94 5.07 -25.66
N ILE A 595 6.91 5.90 -25.92
CA ILE A 595 6.63 7.11 -25.10
C ILE A 595 6.44 6.74 -23.63
N TYR A 596 5.79 5.61 -23.33
CA TYR A 596 5.56 5.14 -21.97
C TYR A 596 6.87 4.78 -21.25
N ARG A 597 7.84 4.24 -22.00
CA ARG A 597 9.20 3.97 -21.48
C ARG A 597 9.98 5.25 -21.23
N GLU A 598 9.86 6.26 -22.11
CA GLU A 598 10.52 7.55 -21.92
C GLU A 598 9.95 8.27 -20.70
N TRP A 599 8.63 8.28 -20.49
CA TRP A 599 8.01 8.82 -19.29
C TRP A 599 8.47 8.09 -18.02
N GLY A 600 8.52 6.76 -18.04
CA GLY A 600 9.07 5.97 -16.93
C GLY A 600 10.53 6.31 -16.63
N TRP A 601 11.32 6.60 -17.65
CA TRP A 601 12.71 7.02 -17.47
C TRP A 601 12.82 8.42 -16.86
N GLU A 602 11.99 9.37 -17.27
CA GLU A 602 11.91 10.70 -16.65
C GLU A 602 11.55 10.59 -15.14
N MET A 603 10.57 9.74 -14.81
CA MET A 603 10.20 9.45 -13.42
C MET A 603 11.39 8.88 -12.63
N PHE A 604 12.07 7.87 -13.18
CA PHE A 604 13.22 7.25 -12.53
C PHE A 604 14.34 8.25 -12.29
N GLN A 605 14.64 9.13 -13.27
CA GLN A 605 15.62 10.20 -13.10
C GLN A 605 15.24 11.18 -11.97
N ALA A 606 13.95 11.51 -11.84
CA ALA A 606 13.47 12.37 -10.77
C ALA A 606 13.63 11.70 -9.38
N PHE A 607 13.34 10.41 -9.26
CA PHE A 607 13.59 9.65 -8.03
C PHE A 607 15.08 9.65 -7.67
N VAL A 608 15.95 9.27 -8.59
CA VAL A 608 17.41 9.26 -8.34
C VAL A 608 17.93 10.64 -7.94
N LYS A 609 17.43 11.69 -8.57
CA LYS A 609 17.90 13.06 -8.31
C LYS A 609 17.45 13.60 -6.94
N HIS A 610 16.27 13.22 -6.48
CA HIS A 610 15.61 13.93 -5.39
C HIS A 610 15.34 13.09 -4.13
N THR A 611 15.49 11.76 -4.19
CA THR A 611 15.11 10.88 -3.08
C THR A 611 16.25 9.99 -2.57
N ILE A 612 17.44 10.03 -3.19
CA ILE A 612 18.63 9.35 -2.67
C ILE A 612 19.04 10.00 -1.34
N VAL A 613 19.32 9.16 -0.36
CA VAL A 613 19.85 9.54 0.95
C VAL A 613 21.39 9.41 0.91
N GLU A 614 22.09 10.44 1.38
CA GLU A 614 23.55 10.43 1.46
C GLU A 614 24.07 9.31 2.39
N ASP A 615 25.37 9.01 2.27
CA ASP A 615 26.06 8.00 3.09
C ASP A 615 25.42 6.60 3.05
N ASN A 616 24.98 6.17 1.86
CA ASN A 616 24.37 4.85 1.60
C ASN A 616 23.07 4.57 2.41
N GLY A 617 22.27 5.60 2.72
CA GLY A 617 20.97 5.42 3.36
C GLY A 617 19.90 4.82 2.44
N GLY A 618 20.17 4.69 1.14
CA GLY A 618 19.18 4.22 0.16
C GLY A 618 18.32 5.35 -0.41
N PHE A 619 17.02 5.14 -0.47
CA PHE A 619 16.05 6.11 -0.98
C PHE A 619 15.00 6.42 0.10
N SER A 620 14.48 7.65 0.12
CA SER A 620 13.47 8.09 1.07
C SER A 620 12.32 8.81 0.38
N SER A 621 11.13 8.65 0.93
CA SER A 621 9.98 9.51 0.62
C SER A 621 10.29 10.99 0.87
N VAL A 622 9.55 11.91 0.22
CA VAL A 622 9.74 13.35 0.37
C VAL A 622 8.46 14.06 0.84
N SER A 623 8.63 15.13 1.60
CA SER A 623 7.51 15.86 2.21
C SER A 623 6.86 16.89 1.28
N ASN A 624 7.60 17.37 0.25
CA ASN A 624 7.09 18.40 -0.65
C ASN A 624 7.76 18.35 -2.01
N VAL A 625 7.03 17.94 -3.04
CA VAL A 625 7.50 17.83 -4.43
C VAL A 625 7.72 19.18 -5.12
N ASN A 626 7.24 20.27 -4.54
CA ASN A 626 7.40 21.62 -5.11
C ASN A 626 8.58 22.39 -4.51
N THR A 627 9.38 21.75 -3.63
CA THR A 627 10.57 22.36 -3.00
C THR A 627 11.83 21.69 -3.54
N ILE A 628 12.86 22.48 -3.89
CA ILE A 628 14.17 21.97 -4.35
C ILE A 628 15.27 22.51 -3.44
N PRO A 629 16.06 21.63 -2.77
CA PRO A 629 15.84 20.19 -2.64
C PRO A 629 14.59 19.87 -1.80
N PRO A 630 13.89 18.78 -2.09
CA PRO A 630 12.72 18.39 -1.30
C PRO A 630 13.15 17.87 0.08
N PRO A 631 12.42 18.21 1.17
CA PRO A 631 12.68 17.63 2.48
C PRO A 631 12.37 16.13 2.48
N LEU A 632 13.31 15.31 2.94
CA LEU A 632 13.11 13.87 3.12
C LEU A 632 12.19 13.57 4.31
N ARG A 633 11.43 12.46 4.24
CA ARG A 633 10.47 12.04 5.28
C ARG A 633 11.02 10.99 6.24
N ASP A 634 12.23 10.49 5.99
CA ASP A 634 12.81 9.39 6.75
C ASP A 634 11.96 8.11 6.72
N ASN A 635 11.45 7.76 5.55
CA ASN A 635 10.64 6.58 5.34
C ASN A 635 10.89 5.98 3.94
N MET A 636 11.09 4.67 3.87
CA MET A 636 11.11 3.87 2.65
C MET A 636 9.99 2.83 2.75
N GLU A 637 8.94 3.04 1.96
CA GLU A 637 7.84 2.08 1.87
C GLU A 637 8.32 0.76 1.23
N SER A 638 7.79 -0.39 1.66
CA SER A 638 8.17 -1.69 1.10
C SER A 638 7.87 -1.80 -0.39
N PHE A 639 6.78 -1.14 -0.84
CA PHE A 639 6.41 -1.10 -2.26
C PHE A 639 7.42 -0.36 -3.17
N TRP A 640 8.35 0.43 -2.61
CA TRP A 640 9.47 0.96 -3.42
C TRP A 640 10.29 -0.18 -4.04
N LEU A 641 10.60 -1.20 -3.25
CA LEU A 641 11.31 -2.41 -3.67
C LEU A 641 10.38 -3.42 -4.35
N ALA A 642 9.21 -3.63 -3.77
CA ALA A 642 8.27 -4.64 -4.21
C ALA A 642 7.56 -4.30 -5.52
N GLU A 643 7.26 -3.02 -5.76
CA GLU A 643 6.44 -2.58 -6.89
C GLU A 643 7.17 -1.58 -7.80
N THR A 644 7.50 -0.39 -7.30
CA THR A 644 7.95 0.73 -8.14
C THR A 644 9.20 0.36 -8.93
N LEU A 645 10.23 -0.18 -8.29
CA LEU A 645 11.44 -0.63 -8.96
C LEU A 645 11.22 -1.89 -9.81
N LYS A 646 10.32 -2.79 -9.39
CA LYS A 646 9.93 -3.97 -10.18
C LYS A 646 9.27 -3.55 -11.50
N TYR A 647 8.27 -2.68 -11.44
CA TYR A 647 7.59 -2.19 -12.65
C TYR A 647 8.54 -1.41 -13.57
N MET A 648 9.44 -0.57 -13.03
CA MET A 648 10.46 0.11 -13.83
C MET A 648 11.43 -0.86 -14.50
N TYR A 649 11.88 -1.89 -13.78
CA TYR A 649 12.76 -2.92 -14.31
C TYR A 649 12.10 -3.71 -15.46
N LEU A 650 10.83 -4.07 -15.30
CA LEU A 650 10.04 -4.74 -16.32
C LEU A 650 9.72 -3.82 -17.51
N LEU A 651 9.46 -2.54 -17.26
CA LEU A 651 9.19 -1.52 -18.30
C LEU A 651 10.39 -1.36 -19.25
N PHE A 652 11.62 -1.39 -18.74
CA PHE A 652 12.81 -1.30 -19.54
C PHE A 652 13.34 -2.67 -20.01
N GLY A 653 12.72 -3.77 -19.56
CA GLY A 653 13.08 -5.13 -19.89
C GLY A 653 12.44 -5.64 -21.19
N PRO A 654 12.66 -6.91 -21.54
CA PRO A 654 12.00 -7.57 -22.66
C PRO A 654 10.55 -7.96 -22.33
N ASN A 655 9.71 -8.12 -23.37
CA ASN A 655 8.28 -8.43 -23.20
C ASN A 655 7.99 -9.88 -22.78
N ASP A 656 8.93 -10.78 -22.99
CA ASP A 656 8.81 -12.21 -22.68
C ASP A 656 9.11 -12.55 -21.20
N LEU A 657 9.66 -11.58 -20.44
CA LEU A 657 9.77 -11.71 -19.00
C LEU A 657 8.42 -11.39 -18.36
N LEU A 658 7.72 -12.41 -17.85
CA LEU A 658 6.39 -12.32 -17.26
C LEU A 658 5.35 -11.72 -18.23
N PRO A 659 5.00 -12.41 -19.33
CA PRO A 659 4.05 -11.92 -20.31
C PRO A 659 2.66 -11.68 -19.70
N LEU A 660 2.02 -10.55 -20.04
CA LEU A 660 0.74 -10.15 -19.47
C LEU A 660 -0.43 -11.08 -19.81
N ASP A 661 -0.32 -11.90 -20.84
CA ASP A 661 -1.32 -12.92 -21.22
C ASP A 661 -1.16 -14.23 -20.43
N GLN A 662 -0.08 -14.40 -19.67
CA GLN A 662 0.19 -15.60 -18.88
C GLN A 662 0.09 -15.36 -17.36
N ILE A 663 0.21 -14.10 -16.92
CA ILE A 663 0.18 -13.75 -15.51
C ILE A 663 -0.83 -12.62 -15.23
N VAL A 664 -1.16 -12.46 -13.96
CA VAL A 664 -1.75 -11.24 -13.40
C VAL A 664 -0.89 -10.78 -12.22
N PHE A 665 -0.68 -9.48 -12.09
CA PHE A 665 -0.11 -8.92 -10.87
C PHE A 665 -1.24 -8.64 -9.88
N ASN A 666 -1.03 -8.96 -8.61
CA ASN A 666 -1.93 -8.48 -7.56
C ASN A 666 -1.78 -6.96 -7.36
N THR A 667 -2.48 -6.38 -6.39
CA THR A 667 -2.39 -4.93 -6.12
C THR A 667 -1.09 -4.51 -5.41
N GLU A 668 -0.16 -5.45 -5.13
CA GLU A 668 1.20 -5.22 -4.61
C GLU A 668 2.28 -5.72 -5.60
N ALA A 669 1.93 -5.78 -6.89
CA ALA A 669 2.82 -6.19 -7.97
C ALA A 669 3.38 -7.63 -7.87
N HIS A 670 2.78 -8.51 -7.08
CA HIS A 670 3.17 -9.91 -7.05
C HIS A 670 2.56 -10.67 -8.23
N PRO A 671 3.36 -11.28 -9.13
CA PRO A 671 2.85 -12.02 -10.27
C PRO A 671 2.29 -13.39 -9.85
N PHE A 672 1.07 -13.66 -10.29
CA PHE A 672 0.42 -14.96 -10.21
C PHE A 672 0.13 -15.52 -11.62
N PRO A 673 0.20 -16.84 -11.82
CA PRO A 673 -0.13 -17.43 -13.11
C PRO A 673 -1.62 -17.28 -13.42
N ARG A 674 -1.96 -17.22 -14.70
CA ARG A 674 -3.32 -17.48 -15.17
C ARG A 674 -3.49 -18.98 -15.29
N PHE A 675 -4.40 -19.54 -14.53
CA PHE A 675 -4.61 -20.99 -14.47
C PHE A 675 -6.01 -21.39 -14.93
N ASP A 676 -6.10 -22.64 -15.40
CA ASP A 676 -7.37 -23.26 -15.79
C ASP A 676 -8.14 -23.70 -14.54
N ALA A 677 -9.14 -22.93 -14.15
CA ALA A 677 -9.96 -23.21 -12.97
C ALA A 677 -10.77 -24.50 -13.07
N SER A 678 -10.96 -25.07 -14.27
CA SER A 678 -11.60 -26.38 -14.43
C SER A 678 -10.78 -27.54 -13.85
N LYS A 679 -9.47 -27.34 -13.66
CA LYS A 679 -8.54 -28.33 -13.08
C LYS A 679 -8.52 -28.34 -11.56
N LYS A 680 -9.20 -27.41 -10.88
CA LYS A 680 -9.28 -27.41 -9.43
C LYS A 680 -10.04 -28.64 -8.90
N ARG A 681 -9.67 -29.06 -7.70
CA ARG A 681 -10.19 -30.30 -7.09
C ARG A 681 -11.55 -30.13 -6.41
N PHE A 682 -12.11 -28.94 -6.40
CA PHE A 682 -13.36 -28.58 -5.71
C PHE A 682 -14.29 -27.79 -6.65
N LYS A 683 -15.55 -27.69 -6.29
CA LYS A 683 -16.54 -26.92 -7.04
C LYS A 683 -16.63 -25.52 -6.44
N THR A 684 -16.68 -24.52 -7.29
CA THR A 684 -16.91 -23.12 -6.92
C THR A 684 -17.72 -22.45 -8.02
N GLY A 685 -18.01 -21.21 -7.84
CA GLY A 685 -18.73 -20.35 -8.77
C GLY A 685 -20.07 -19.92 -8.17
N TRP A 686 -20.44 -18.72 -8.49
CA TRP A 686 -21.70 -18.13 -8.11
C TRP A 686 -22.28 -17.35 -9.28
N GLU A 687 -23.60 -17.20 -9.28
CA GLU A 687 -24.32 -16.42 -10.26
C GLU A 687 -24.86 -15.16 -9.60
N ARG A 688 -24.77 -14.04 -10.32
CA ARG A 688 -25.33 -12.76 -9.86
C ARG A 688 -26.85 -12.85 -9.82
N ILE A 689 -27.45 -12.29 -8.77
CA ILE A 689 -28.88 -12.05 -8.77
C ILE A 689 -29.20 -11.08 -9.90
N PRO A 690 -30.14 -11.40 -10.81
CA PRO A 690 -30.53 -10.51 -11.90
C PRO A 690 -30.97 -9.15 -11.41
N ARG A 691 -30.68 -8.11 -12.20
CA ARG A 691 -31.04 -6.72 -11.90
C ARG A 691 -32.04 -6.21 -12.93
N ASP A 692 -32.94 -5.36 -12.51
CA ASP A 692 -33.85 -4.63 -13.40
C ASP A 692 -33.09 -3.49 -14.12
N GLU A 693 -33.76 -2.80 -15.06
CA GLU A 693 -33.22 -1.66 -15.80
C GLU A 693 -32.79 -0.48 -14.91
N LYS A 694 -33.21 -0.47 -13.66
CA LYS A 694 -32.85 0.54 -12.65
C LYS A 694 -31.69 0.08 -11.75
N GLY A 695 -31.19 -1.15 -11.96
CA GLY A 695 -30.14 -1.73 -11.14
C GLY A 695 -30.62 -2.37 -9.83
N ASN A 696 -31.94 -2.48 -9.59
CA ASN A 696 -32.45 -3.16 -8.41
C ASN A 696 -32.40 -4.66 -8.58
N LEU A 697 -32.07 -5.38 -7.51
CA LEU A 697 -32.07 -6.84 -7.50
C LEU A 697 -33.48 -7.38 -7.76
N VAL A 698 -33.59 -8.28 -8.73
CA VAL A 698 -34.83 -9.00 -9.04
C VAL A 698 -34.69 -10.42 -8.47
N PRO A 699 -35.24 -10.73 -7.29
CA PRO A 699 -35.18 -12.09 -6.75
C PRO A 699 -35.83 -13.08 -7.75
N GLU A 700 -35.15 -14.19 -8.01
CA GLU A 700 -35.77 -15.27 -8.74
C GLU A 700 -37.10 -15.65 -8.05
N LYS A 701 -38.18 -15.72 -8.85
CA LYS A 701 -39.42 -16.34 -8.35
C LYS A 701 -39.11 -17.76 -7.99
N VAL A 702 -39.11 -18.06 -6.71
CA VAL A 702 -39.13 -19.43 -6.25
C VAL A 702 -40.40 -20.05 -6.87
N GLU A 703 -40.26 -20.86 -7.90
CA GLU A 703 -41.34 -21.69 -8.40
C GLU A 703 -41.74 -22.60 -7.21
N GLU A 704 -42.87 -22.30 -6.55
CA GLU A 704 -43.52 -23.20 -5.62
C GLU A 704 -43.74 -24.52 -6.37
N ALA A 705 -42.88 -25.50 -6.07
CA ALA A 705 -43.11 -26.87 -6.47
C ALA A 705 -44.49 -27.26 -5.90
N THR A 706 -45.50 -27.20 -6.74
CA THR A 706 -46.82 -27.70 -6.46
C THR A 706 -46.68 -29.18 -6.07
N ALA A 707 -46.64 -29.41 -4.80
CA ALA A 707 -46.76 -30.76 -4.24
C ALA A 707 -48.11 -31.35 -4.69
N THR A 708 -48.07 -32.10 -5.77
CA THR A 708 -49.18 -32.99 -6.14
C THR A 708 -49.30 -34.02 -5.02
N ALA A 709 -50.22 -33.73 -4.11
CA ALA A 709 -50.66 -34.65 -3.11
C ALA A 709 -51.28 -35.87 -3.81
N SER A 710 -50.54 -36.96 -3.91
CA SER A 710 -51.10 -38.29 -4.22
C SER A 710 -52.03 -38.73 -3.08
N LYS A 711 -53.32 -38.86 -3.37
CA LYS A 711 -54.32 -39.44 -2.48
C LYS A 711 -53.92 -40.86 -2.10
N PRO A 712 -54.02 -41.26 -0.86
CA PRO A 712 -53.85 -42.66 -0.48
C PRO A 712 -55.04 -43.47 -1.00
N THR A 713 -54.77 -44.49 -1.82
CA THR A 713 -55.72 -45.52 -2.19
C THR A 713 -55.89 -46.48 -1.04
N SER A 714 -57.07 -46.52 -0.54
CA SER A 714 -57.52 -47.54 0.44
C SER A 714 -57.60 -48.90 -0.25
N ILE A 715 -56.95 -49.94 0.31
CA ILE A 715 -57.41 -51.30 0.49
C ILE A 715 -56.86 -51.78 1.82
#